data_f487b0252ddebb5ba0e38b8e33309b70
#
_entry.id   f487b0252ddebb5ba0e38b8e33309b70
#
_cell.length_a   1.000
_cell.length_b   1.000
_cell.length_c   1.000
_cell.angle_alpha   90.00
_cell.angle_beta   90.00
_cell.angle_gamma   90.00
#
_symmetry.space_group_name_H-M   'P 1'
#
loop_
_entity.id
_entity.type
_entity.pdbx_description
1 polymer ?
#
loop_
_entity_poly.entity_id
_entity_poly.type
_entity_poly.pdbx_seq_one_letter_code
_entity_poly.pdbx_strand_id
1 'polypeptide(L)'
;VSTLTLLVLAGLLPDFQLQSRDGDSLTTIAFTAALGAGAFGLLSALVWPLIVRALLLVPALVLGLLVFFLNGSLLLVALWLTPDGRGTAAPQTAVLVAAVMSAVASATSTALAVRDDEAYRRRLYRLADRKRPRIARGPEPAPGTVFLQLDGVGHRVLGDAVADGLMPTVADWLATTHRVAPWRTDWSSQTGASQLGILHGSNEDVPAFRWYEKDTGRLMVSNRPASAVELQRRAVERTGDGGLLTLDGASRGNLFSGGADQLALVLSMAARRGRRNRSRSGYFAYFSDPANAVRTAGSFVTETLREIVQSTRARLRRESPRVSRGGLYPLVRAFATVIERDVVVSAVMGDMLAGRTAVYADLVAYDEVAHHSGPHGHDTDQVLRRLDRSLALIAQVAEHAPRPYRIVLLSDHGQSPGETFESAYGLTLRDLVRAGCGLPVPRRVRRTRSGSEARDAAKDALRGALHRSLDEAAEQGEEGAEAAAVAAARAPEPLVLASGNLGLISFPGVPHRMTREEIERLHPALLRTLAHHPGIGFLLVASEEHGSVVLARDGVEVPVAELTDDGPLAVFGPGAADAVRRTDGFPHVADIMVNSMYDPATGTVHAFEEQIGSHGGLGGEQAHPFLLWPRELTGPPAEIVGAEQVHRVLRGWLREAEGPQVPLEISPPGGDAEAFLPVDDQAVQDKSG
;
A
#
# COMPACT_ATOMS: atom_id res chain seq x y z
N VAL A 1 -17.88 -29.82 -17.72
CA VAL A 1 -16.58 -29.24 -18.12
C VAL A 1 -15.46 -30.22 -17.73
N SER A 2 -15.24 -30.52 -16.45
CA SER A 2 -14.14 -31.40 -15.96
C SER A 2 -14.13 -32.78 -16.62
N THR A 3 -15.31 -33.40 -16.80
CA THR A 3 -15.47 -34.68 -17.50
C THR A 3 -15.00 -34.57 -18.97
N LEU A 4 -15.42 -33.52 -19.66
CA LEU A 4 -15.02 -33.27 -21.05
C LEU A 4 -13.51 -33.01 -21.15
N THR A 5 -12.96 -32.26 -20.21
CA THR A 5 -11.50 -32.02 -20.16
C THR A 5 -10.72 -33.32 -19.99
N LEU A 6 -11.16 -34.22 -19.09
CA LEU A 6 -10.53 -35.54 -18.91
C LEU A 6 -10.62 -36.39 -20.19
N LEU A 7 -11.74 -36.38 -20.88
CA LEU A 7 -11.89 -37.12 -22.15
C LEU A 7 -10.97 -36.59 -23.23
N VAL A 8 -10.86 -35.27 -23.38
CA VAL A 8 -9.95 -34.63 -24.35
C VAL A 8 -8.50 -34.96 -24.03
N LEU A 9 -8.11 -34.84 -22.75
CA LEU A 9 -6.74 -35.14 -22.31
C LEU A 9 -6.37 -36.62 -22.48
N ALA A 10 -7.32 -37.54 -22.24
CA ALA A 10 -7.12 -38.97 -22.49
C ALA A 10 -6.90 -39.31 -23.99
N GLY A 11 -7.50 -38.49 -24.87
CA GLY A 11 -7.25 -38.60 -26.32
C GLY A 11 -5.95 -37.97 -26.79
N LEU A 12 -5.37 -37.04 -26.01
CA LEU A 12 -4.15 -36.31 -26.37
C LEU A 12 -2.86 -36.85 -25.71
N LEU A 13 -2.97 -37.44 -24.54
CA LEU A 13 -1.83 -37.88 -23.71
C LEU A 13 -1.74 -39.39 -23.72
N PRO A 14 -0.64 -39.99 -24.29
CA PRO A 14 -0.51 -41.45 -24.42
C PRO A 14 -0.46 -42.18 -23.06
N ASP A 15 0.06 -41.52 -22.01
CA ASP A 15 0.21 -42.09 -20.67
C ASP A 15 -0.99 -41.83 -19.75
N PHE A 16 -2.07 -41.26 -20.30
CA PHE A 16 -3.30 -41.02 -19.58
C PHE A 16 -4.45 -41.80 -20.23
N GLN A 17 -4.93 -42.82 -19.57
CA GLN A 17 -5.94 -43.74 -20.11
C GLN A 17 -7.18 -43.80 -19.15
N LEU A 18 -8.36 -43.82 -19.75
CA LEU A 18 -9.65 -43.94 -19.08
C LEU A 18 -10.37 -45.21 -19.51
N GLN A 19 -9.68 -46.17 -20.12
CA GLN A 19 -10.24 -47.42 -20.61
C GLN A 19 -9.41 -48.61 -20.14
N SER A 20 -10.00 -49.80 -20.13
CA SER A 20 -9.29 -51.06 -19.85
C SER A 20 -8.34 -51.42 -21.01
N ARG A 21 -7.38 -52.31 -20.77
CA ARG A 21 -6.44 -52.80 -21.80
C ARG A 21 -7.11 -53.50 -23.00
N ASP A 22 -8.30 -54.06 -22.75
CA ASP A 22 -9.07 -54.77 -23.77
C ASP A 22 -10.02 -53.87 -24.57
N GLY A 23 -10.05 -52.56 -24.25
CA GLY A 23 -10.93 -51.54 -24.85
C GLY A 23 -12.30 -51.51 -24.16
N ASP A 24 -12.92 -50.32 -24.13
CA ASP A 24 -14.19 -50.07 -23.52
C ASP A 24 -15.13 -49.32 -24.48
N SER A 25 -16.44 -49.44 -24.26
CA SER A 25 -17.43 -48.67 -24.97
C SER A 25 -17.29 -47.18 -24.67
N LEU A 26 -17.66 -46.29 -25.61
CA LEU A 26 -17.64 -44.82 -25.40
C LEU A 26 -18.44 -44.38 -24.16
N THR A 27 -19.53 -45.10 -23.85
CA THR A 27 -20.36 -44.85 -22.66
C THR A 27 -19.60 -45.18 -21.38
N THR A 28 -18.86 -46.29 -21.37
CA THR A 28 -18.03 -46.70 -20.23
C THR A 28 -16.89 -45.71 -19.98
N ILE A 29 -16.21 -45.28 -21.04
CA ILE A 29 -15.12 -44.28 -20.96
C ILE A 29 -15.68 -42.96 -20.41
N ALA A 30 -16.84 -42.52 -20.94
CA ALA A 30 -17.49 -41.29 -20.46
C ALA A 30 -17.93 -41.36 -18.99
N PHE A 31 -18.41 -42.54 -18.57
CA PHE A 31 -18.79 -42.79 -17.17
C PHE A 31 -17.54 -42.78 -16.25
N THR A 32 -16.47 -43.44 -16.66
CA THR A 32 -15.17 -43.42 -15.95
C THR A 32 -14.64 -42.02 -15.81
N ALA A 33 -14.68 -41.22 -16.89
CA ALA A 33 -14.29 -39.80 -16.86
C ALA A 33 -15.16 -38.97 -15.90
N ALA A 34 -16.48 -39.22 -15.90
CA ALA A 34 -17.41 -38.50 -15.02
C ALA A 34 -17.18 -38.87 -13.54
N LEU A 35 -16.96 -40.15 -13.26
CA LEU A 35 -16.65 -40.64 -11.92
C LEU A 35 -15.30 -40.09 -11.41
N GLY A 36 -14.27 -40.17 -12.22
CA GLY A 36 -12.93 -39.61 -11.91
C GLY A 36 -12.95 -38.10 -11.68
N ALA A 37 -13.69 -37.36 -12.51
CA ALA A 37 -13.88 -35.91 -12.33
C ALA A 37 -14.66 -35.59 -11.04
N GLY A 38 -15.69 -36.36 -10.74
CA GLY A 38 -16.48 -36.20 -9.52
C GLY A 38 -15.68 -36.52 -8.25
N ALA A 39 -14.94 -37.65 -8.27
CA ALA A 39 -14.08 -38.05 -7.15
C ALA A 39 -12.94 -37.02 -6.93
N PHE A 40 -12.29 -36.53 -7.99
CA PHE A 40 -11.28 -35.49 -7.90
C PHE A 40 -11.86 -34.20 -7.30
N GLY A 41 -13.03 -33.78 -7.77
CA GLY A 41 -13.71 -32.58 -7.25
C GLY A 41 -14.06 -32.72 -5.76
N LEU A 42 -14.59 -33.89 -5.35
CA LEU A 42 -14.94 -34.18 -3.95
C LEU A 42 -13.69 -34.24 -3.05
N LEU A 43 -12.64 -34.95 -3.48
CA LEU A 43 -11.38 -35.05 -2.75
C LEU A 43 -10.73 -33.66 -2.61
N SER A 44 -10.70 -32.87 -3.68
CA SER A 44 -10.19 -31.50 -3.63
C SER A 44 -10.99 -30.64 -2.64
N ALA A 45 -12.31 -30.73 -2.63
CA ALA A 45 -13.16 -29.96 -1.71
C ALA A 45 -13.00 -30.37 -0.24
N LEU A 46 -12.72 -31.64 0.05
CA LEU A 46 -12.55 -32.15 1.41
C LEU A 46 -11.12 -31.98 1.95
N VAL A 47 -10.14 -32.28 1.11
CA VAL A 47 -8.73 -32.35 1.52
C VAL A 47 -8.11 -30.96 1.53
N TRP A 48 -8.48 -30.07 0.61
CA TRP A 48 -7.91 -28.74 0.47
C TRP A 48 -8.03 -27.87 1.74
N PRO A 49 -9.17 -27.75 2.41
CA PRO A 49 -9.28 -26.98 3.65
C PRO A 49 -8.41 -27.53 4.79
N LEU A 50 -8.20 -28.86 4.84
CA LEU A 50 -7.35 -29.49 5.85
C LEU A 50 -5.88 -29.22 5.57
N ILE A 51 -5.48 -29.30 4.31
CA ILE A 51 -4.11 -29.03 3.88
C ILE A 51 -3.75 -27.55 4.08
N VAL A 52 -4.61 -26.62 3.69
CA VAL A 52 -4.41 -25.18 3.93
C VAL A 52 -4.22 -24.93 5.43
N ARG A 53 -5.00 -25.56 6.31
CA ARG A 53 -4.82 -25.43 7.77
C ARG A 53 -3.49 -26.01 8.27
N ALA A 54 -3.06 -27.13 7.71
CA ALA A 54 -1.79 -27.77 8.07
C ALA A 54 -0.56 -26.99 7.53
N LEU A 55 -0.73 -26.36 6.37
CA LEU A 55 0.33 -25.64 5.65
C LEU A 55 0.35 -24.13 5.92
N LEU A 56 -0.42 -23.64 6.90
CA LEU A 56 -0.40 -22.23 7.35
C LEU A 56 1.01 -21.68 7.68
N LEU A 57 1.99 -22.56 7.74
CA LEU A 57 3.39 -22.30 8.06
C LEU A 57 4.33 -22.32 6.84
N VAL A 58 3.82 -22.59 5.63
CA VAL A 58 4.66 -22.75 4.42
C VAL A 58 4.59 -21.47 3.56
N PRO A 59 5.73 -21.01 2.99
CA PRO A 59 5.74 -19.85 2.09
C PRO A 59 4.81 -20.02 0.88
N ALA A 60 4.17 -18.93 0.45
CA ALA A 60 3.14 -18.96 -0.59
C ALA A 60 3.63 -19.52 -1.93
N LEU A 61 4.92 -19.37 -2.27
CA LEU A 61 5.51 -19.89 -3.51
C LEU A 61 5.73 -21.39 -3.43
N VAL A 62 6.16 -21.91 -2.27
CA VAL A 62 6.25 -23.36 -2.00
C VAL A 62 4.86 -23.97 -1.96
N LEU A 63 3.88 -23.25 -1.38
CA LEU A 63 2.48 -23.64 -1.39
C LEU A 63 1.95 -23.75 -2.83
N GLY A 64 2.28 -22.78 -3.71
CA GLY A 64 1.90 -22.80 -5.12
C GLY A 64 2.43 -24.03 -5.87
N LEU A 65 3.71 -24.35 -5.68
CA LEU A 65 4.31 -25.56 -6.25
C LEU A 65 3.71 -26.85 -5.65
N LEU A 66 3.55 -26.87 -4.32
CA LEU A 66 2.95 -28.01 -3.62
C LEU A 66 1.50 -28.29 -4.06
N VAL A 67 0.75 -27.24 -4.41
CA VAL A 67 -0.60 -27.33 -4.99
C VAL A 67 -0.64 -28.21 -6.25
N PHE A 68 0.32 -28.02 -7.16
CA PHE A 68 0.36 -28.82 -8.39
C PHE A 68 0.62 -30.31 -8.10
N PHE A 69 1.61 -30.60 -7.25
CA PHE A 69 1.90 -31.98 -6.86
C PHE A 69 0.74 -32.62 -6.08
N LEU A 70 0.12 -31.88 -5.19
CA LEU A 70 -0.99 -32.35 -4.40
C LEU A 70 -2.23 -32.64 -5.25
N ASN A 71 -2.58 -31.73 -6.16
CA ASN A 71 -3.67 -31.93 -7.11
C ASN A 71 -3.39 -33.13 -8.04
N GLY A 72 -2.14 -33.31 -8.47
CA GLY A 72 -1.72 -34.52 -9.20
C GLY A 72 -1.93 -35.79 -8.40
N SER A 73 -1.54 -35.79 -7.12
CA SER A 73 -1.76 -36.92 -6.21
C SER A 73 -3.24 -37.20 -5.96
N LEU A 74 -4.05 -36.15 -5.77
CA LEU A 74 -5.52 -36.28 -5.63
C LEU A 74 -6.16 -36.86 -6.90
N LEU A 75 -5.67 -36.49 -8.07
CA LEU A 75 -6.13 -37.07 -9.33
C LEU A 75 -5.79 -38.55 -9.41
N LEU A 76 -4.57 -38.97 -9.04
CA LEU A 76 -4.20 -40.40 -9.01
C LEU A 76 -5.09 -41.21 -8.07
N VAL A 77 -5.39 -40.65 -6.87
CA VAL A 77 -6.33 -41.30 -5.92
C VAL A 77 -7.72 -41.37 -6.52
N ALA A 78 -8.18 -40.28 -7.19
CA ALA A 78 -9.49 -40.26 -7.83
C ALA A 78 -9.59 -41.29 -8.98
N LEU A 79 -8.54 -41.48 -9.76
CA LEU A 79 -8.46 -42.48 -10.81
C LEU A 79 -8.42 -43.91 -10.21
N TRP A 80 -7.69 -44.10 -9.13
CA TRP A 80 -7.67 -45.38 -8.40
C TRP A 80 -9.02 -45.78 -7.82
N LEU A 81 -9.86 -44.78 -7.47
CA LEU A 81 -11.25 -45.04 -7.00
C LEU A 81 -12.22 -45.37 -8.13
N THR A 82 -11.80 -45.32 -9.40
CA THR A 82 -12.67 -45.76 -10.51
C THR A 82 -12.86 -47.27 -10.51
N PRO A 83 -14.05 -47.78 -10.85
CA PRO A 83 -14.31 -49.22 -10.89
C PRO A 83 -13.32 -49.95 -11.82
N ASP A 84 -12.85 -51.11 -11.38
CA ASP A 84 -11.93 -52.00 -12.11
C ASP A 84 -10.57 -51.40 -12.48
N GLY A 85 -10.16 -50.27 -11.83
CA GLY A 85 -8.86 -49.64 -12.09
C GLY A 85 -8.65 -49.11 -13.54
N ARG A 86 -9.76 -48.77 -14.21
CA ARG A 86 -9.75 -48.34 -15.62
C ARG A 86 -9.03 -47.01 -15.86
N GLY A 87 -9.01 -46.10 -14.86
CA GLY A 87 -8.28 -44.85 -14.94
C GLY A 87 -6.82 -45.01 -14.52
N THR A 88 -5.88 -44.80 -15.45
CA THR A 88 -4.45 -44.87 -15.17
C THR A 88 -3.72 -43.64 -15.73
N ALA A 89 -2.74 -43.16 -14.97
CA ALA A 89 -1.86 -42.09 -15.41
C ALA A 89 -0.48 -42.23 -14.76
N ALA A 90 0.56 -41.88 -15.50
CA ALA A 90 1.88 -41.68 -14.90
C ALA A 90 1.87 -40.49 -13.96
N PRO A 91 2.64 -40.47 -12.84
CA PRO A 91 2.62 -39.38 -11.86
C PRO A 91 2.85 -38.01 -12.48
N GLN A 92 3.74 -37.88 -13.43
CA GLN A 92 4.04 -36.62 -14.14
C GLN A 92 2.84 -36.17 -15.00
N THR A 93 2.21 -37.10 -15.70
CA THR A 93 1.02 -36.86 -16.52
C THR A 93 -0.18 -36.49 -15.64
N ALA A 94 -0.32 -37.11 -14.45
CA ALA A 94 -1.36 -36.77 -13.50
C ALA A 94 -1.25 -35.33 -12.99
N VAL A 95 -0.02 -34.84 -12.74
CA VAL A 95 0.24 -33.44 -12.39
C VAL A 95 -0.18 -32.49 -13.54
N LEU A 96 0.19 -32.83 -14.77
CA LEU A 96 -0.20 -32.05 -15.96
C LEU A 96 -1.72 -32.04 -16.16
N VAL A 97 -2.36 -33.19 -16.10
CA VAL A 97 -3.82 -33.33 -16.23
C VAL A 97 -4.54 -32.55 -15.14
N ALA A 98 -4.12 -32.67 -13.88
CA ALA A 98 -4.70 -31.92 -12.77
C ALA A 98 -4.51 -30.40 -12.93
N ALA A 99 -3.35 -29.95 -13.44
CA ALA A 99 -3.08 -28.55 -13.73
C ALA A 99 -4.00 -28.03 -14.84
N VAL A 100 -4.15 -28.76 -15.94
CA VAL A 100 -5.05 -28.40 -17.05
C VAL A 100 -6.51 -28.42 -16.60
N MET A 101 -6.94 -29.42 -15.84
CA MET A 101 -8.29 -29.47 -15.26
C MET A 101 -8.57 -28.27 -14.34
N SER A 102 -7.63 -27.94 -13.48
CA SER A 102 -7.71 -26.80 -12.59
C SER A 102 -7.76 -25.48 -13.39
N ALA A 103 -6.94 -25.34 -14.43
CA ALA A 103 -6.93 -24.17 -15.31
C ALA A 103 -8.24 -24.03 -16.10
N VAL A 104 -8.77 -25.12 -16.66
CA VAL A 104 -10.03 -25.13 -17.43
C VAL A 104 -11.24 -24.92 -16.51
N ALA A 105 -11.26 -25.56 -15.33
CA ALA A 105 -12.29 -25.32 -14.31
C ALA A 105 -12.26 -23.87 -13.84
N SER A 106 -11.06 -23.32 -13.67
CA SER A 106 -10.80 -21.94 -13.32
C SER A 106 -11.27 -20.98 -14.43
N ALA A 107 -10.84 -21.20 -15.66
CA ALA A 107 -11.24 -20.37 -16.79
C ALA A 107 -12.77 -20.39 -17.02
N THR A 108 -13.40 -21.55 -16.87
CA THR A 108 -14.87 -21.68 -16.95
C THR A 108 -15.58 -21.05 -15.76
N SER A 109 -15.03 -21.22 -14.53
CA SER A 109 -15.56 -20.55 -13.34
C SER A 109 -15.37 -19.04 -13.45
N THR A 110 -14.24 -18.58 -13.99
CA THR A 110 -13.99 -17.16 -14.25
C THR A 110 -14.88 -16.61 -15.35
N ALA A 111 -15.05 -17.34 -16.45
CA ALA A 111 -15.98 -16.94 -17.53
C ALA A 111 -17.45 -16.93 -17.08
N LEU A 112 -17.83 -17.86 -16.18
CA LEU A 112 -19.14 -17.90 -15.54
C LEU A 112 -19.24 -16.87 -14.41
N ALA A 113 -18.18 -16.62 -13.64
CA ALA A 113 -18.15 -15.64 -12.55
C ALA A 113 -17.99 -14.20 -13.05
N VAL A 114 -17.33 -13.96 -14.17
CA VAL A 114 -17.38 -12.67 -14.89
C VAL A 114 -18.80 -12.37 -15.38
N ARG A 115 -19.61 -13.38 -15.61
CA ARG A 115 -21.07 -13.28 -15.82
C ARG A 115 -21.90 -13.28 -14.53
N ASP A 116 -21.32 -13.62 -13.38
CA ASP A 116 -22.09 -13.84 -12.15
C ASP A 116 -21.41 -13.24 -10.90
N ASP A 117 -21.13 -11.91 -10.97
CA ASP A 117 -20.91 -11.08 -9.78
C ASP A 117 -22.06 -11.27 -8.76
N GLU A 118 -23.27 -11.58 -9.23
CA GLU A 118 -24.41 -11.91 -8.39
C GLU A 118 -24.27 -13.23 -7.62
N ALA A 119 -23.60 -14.26 -8.13
CA ALA A 119 -23.40 -15.51 -7.37
C ALA A 119 -22.42 -15.31 -6.24
N TYR A 120 -21.36 -14.53 -6.45
CA TYR A 120 -20.43 -14.12 -5.40
C TYR A 120 -21.14 -13.25 -4.34
N ARG A 121 -21.93 -12.27 -4.77
CA ARG A 121 -22.76 -11.44 -3.87
C ARG A 121 -23.76 -12.28 -3.09
N ARG A 122 -24.53 -13.16 -3.73
CA ARG A 122 -25.48 -14.08 -3.08
C ARG A 122 -24.80 -15.03 -2.08
N ARG A 123 -23.53 -15.40 -2.31
CA ARG A 123 -22.74 -16.18 -1.36
C ARG A 123 -22.33 -15.37 -0.14
N LEU A 124 -21.87 -14.12 -0.36
CA LEU A 124 -21.56 -13.19 0.73
C LEU A 124 -22.79 -12.90 1.58
N TYR A 125 -23.95 -12.66 0.97
CA TYR A 125 -25.20 -12.44 1.69
C TYR A 125 -25.62 -13.67 2.52
N ARG A 126 -25.48 -14.87 1.98
CA ARG A 126 -25.75 -16.10 2.74
C ARG A 126 -24.77 -16.30 3.91
N LEU A 127 -23.53 -15.87 3.78
CA LEU A 127 -22.55 -15.90 4.88
C LEU A 127 -22.87 -14.83 5.92
N ALA A 128 -23.30 -13.65 5.49
CA ALA A 128 -23.78 -12.57 6.34
C ALA A 128 -25.01 -12.99 7.15
N ASP A 129 -26.02 -13.52 6.48
CA ASP A 129 -27.28 -14.00 7.11
C ASP A 129 -27.03 -15.13 8.11
N ARG A 130 -26.05 -16.01 7.84
CA ARG A 130 -25.67 -17.09 8.78
C ARG A 130 -24.94 -16.57 10.03
N LYS A 131 -24.23 -15.45 9.91
CA LYS A 131 -23.50 -14.80 11.02
C LYS A 131 -24.37 -13.81 11.78
N ARG A 132 -25.50 -13.37 11.21
CA ARG A 132 -26.44 -12.46 11.87
C ARG A 132 -26.91 -13.12 13.17
N PRO A 133 -26.62 -12.55 14.35
CA PRO A 133 -27.16 -13.07 15.59
C PRO A 133 -28.69 -13.12 15.45
N ARG A 134 -29.33 -14.21 15.81
CA ARG A 134 -30.78 -14.19 16.03
C ARG A 134 -31.06 -13.15 17.08
N ILE A 135 -31.63 -12.04 16.64
CA ILE A 135 -31.80 -10.79 17.39
C ILE A 135 -32.40 -11.12 18.76
N ALA A 136 -31.57 -11.07 19.79
CA ALA A 136 -32.07 -10.87 21.13
C ALA A 136 -32.77 -9.50 21.15
N ARG A 137 -33.96 -9.40 21.73
CA ARG A 137 -34.71 -8.17 21.91
C ARG A 137 -33.92 -7.19 22.78
N GLY A 138 -32.95 -6.50 22.20
CA GLY A 138 -32.13 -5.47 22.84
C GLY A 138 -32.20 -4.15 22.05
N PRO A 139 -31.69 -3.04 22.59
CA PRO A 139 -31.56 -1.77 21.86
C PRO A 139 -30.70 -2.00 20.60
N GLU A 140 -31.01 -1.25 19.56
CA GLU A 140 -30.27 -1.29 18.30
C GLU A 140 -28.79 -0.94 18.57
N PRO A 141 -27.82 -1.74 18.06
CA PRO A 141 -26.43 -1.48 18.35
C PRO A 141 -25.98 -0.16 17.72
N ALA A 142 -25.11 0.57 18.39
CA ALA A 142 -24.53 1.81 17.88
C ALA A 142 -23.89 1.57 16.50
N PRO A 143 -23.97 2.53 15.56
CA PRO A 143 -23.39 2.37 14.24
C PRO A 143 -21.86 2.22 14.30
N GLY A 144 -21.30 1.26 13.58
CA GLY A 144 -19.84 1.17 13.36
C GLY A 144 -19.38 2.16 12.28
N THR A 145 -18.09 2.42 12.21
CA THR A 145 -17.51 3.30 11.18
C THR A 145 -16.45 2.58 10.38
N VAL A 146 -16.52 2.69 9.05
CA VAL A 146 -15.52 2.17 8.12
C VAL A 146 -14.85 3.36 7.43
N PHE A 147 -13.56 3.53 7.67
CA PHE A 147 -12.70 4.49 6.99
C PHE A 147 -11.97 3.79 5.86
N LEU A 148 -12.18 4.24 4.63
CA LEU A 148 -11.53 3.71 3.42
C LEU A 148 -10.64 4.79 2.83
N GLN A 149 -9.34 4.61 2.93
CA GLN A 149 -8.35 5.46 2.29
C GLN A 149 -8.21 5.05 0.82
N LEU A 150 -8.36 6.01 -0.08
CA LEU A 150 -8.01 5.89 -1.48
C LEU A 150 -6.65 6.56 -1.67
N ASP A 151 -5.59 5.78 -1.57
CA ASP A 151 -4.22 6.26 -1.54
C ASP A 151 -3.87 7.10 -2.78
N GLY A 152 -3.33 8.28 -2.56
CA GLY A 152 -2.88 9.19 -3.62
C GLY A 152 -3.98 9.89 -4.43
N VAL A 153 -5.27 9.69 -4.12
CA VAL A 153 -6.37 10.30 -4.86
C VAL A 153 -6.61 11.73 -4.39
N GLY A 154 -6.21 12.72 -5.18
CA GLY A 154 -6.47 14.14 -4.88
C GLY A 154 -7.96 14.50 -4.97
N HIS A 155 -8.36 15.56 -4.26
CA HIS A 155 -9.74 16.06 -4.26
C HIS A 155 -10.25 16.37 -5.67
N ARG A 156 -9.42 17.00 -6.51
CA ARG A 156 -9.78 17.32 -7.90
C ARG A 156 -9.93 16.06 -8.74
N VAL A 157 -9.02 15.10 -8.59
CA VAL A 157 -9.10 13.80 -9.30
C VAL A 157 -10.40 13.09 -8.96
N LEU A 158 -10.83 13.09 -7.69
CA LEU A 158 -12.12 12.53 -7.29
C LEU A 158 -13.28 13.27 -7.97
N GLY A 159 -13.24 14.61 -7.99
CA GLY A 159 -14.27 15.44 -8.63
C GLY A 159 -14.40 15.16 -10.12
N ASP A 160 -13.27 15.13 -10.83
CA ASP A 160 -13.20 14.82 -12.27
C ASP A 160 -13.71 13.38 -12.53
N ALA A 161 -13.29 12.41 -11.72
CA ALA A 161 -13.74 11.02 -11.83
C ALA A 161 -15.27 10.85 -11.64
N VAL A 162 -15.85 11.62 -10.74
CA VAL A 162 -17.31 11.67 -10.54
C VAL A 162 -17.99 12.30 -11.75
N ALA A 163 -17.49 13.44 -12.22
CA ALA A 163 -18.03 14.16 -13.37
C ALA A 163 -17.99 13.33 -14.67
N ASP A 164 -16.92 12.57 -14.87
CA ASP A 164 -16.70 11.68 -16.02
C ASP A 164 -17.43 10.33 -15.89
N GLY A 165 -18.17 10.10 -14.80
CA GLY A 165 -18.92 8.87 -14.58
C GLY A 165 -18.03 7.64 -14.32
N LEU A 166 -16.79 7.84 -13.90
CA LEU A 166 -15.87 6.76 -13.56
C LEU A 166 -16.21 6.11 -12.20
N MET A 167 -16.81 6.91 -11.29
CA MET A 167 -17.14 6.51 -9.92
C MET A 167 -18.64 6.72 -9.62
N PRO A 168 -19.54 5.94 -10.23
CA PRO A 168 -20.99 6.11 -10.08
C PRO A 168 -21.49 5.90 -8.65
N THR A 169 -20.85 5.04 -7.84
CA THR A 169 -21.20 4.84 -6.42
C THR A 169 -20.92 6.09 -5.61
N VAL A 170 -19.75 6.69 -5.80
CA VAL A 170 -19.39 7.95 -5.13
C VAL A 170 -20.26 9.10 -5.61
N ALA A 171 -20.59 9.14 -6.90
CA ALA A 171 -21.51 10.13 -7.45
C ALA A 171 -22.90 10.06 -6.79
N ASP A 172 -23.45 8.86 -6.61
CA ASP A 172 -24.73 8.65 -5.94
C ASP A 172 -24.65 9.07 -4.45
N TRP A 173 -23.57 8.72 -3.75
CA TRP A 173 -23.37 9.14 -2.37
C TRP A 173 -23.32 10.66 -2.20
N LEU A 174 -22.61 11.35 -3.10
CA LEU A 174 -22.54 12.82 -3.08
C LEU A 174 -23.90 13.48 -3.34
N ALA A 175 -24.68 12.89 -4.26
CA ALA A 175 -26.02 13.37 -4.57
C ALA A 175 -27.00 13.18 -3.41
N THR A 176 -26.87 12.09 -2.63
CA THR A 176 -27.88 11.65 -1.66
C THR A 176 -27.44 11.78 -0.21
N THR A 177 -26.39 11.12 0.20
CA THR A 177 -26.07 10.83 1.61
C THR A 177 -24.76 11.43 2.13
N HIS A 178 -23.84 11.80 1.27
CA HIS A 178 -22.51 12.26 1.69
C HIS A 178 -22.22 13.71 1.32
N ARG A 179 -21.15 14.23 1.93
CA ARG A 179 -20.50 15.50 1.59
C ARG A 179 -19.02 15.24 1.39
N VAL A 180 -18.35 16.10 0.64
CA VAL A 180 -16.90 16.06 0.42
C VAL A 180 -16.30 17.43 0.67
N ALA A 181 -15.10 17.46 1.22
CA ALA A 181 -14.26 18.65 1.33
C ALA A 181 -12.80 18.27 1.11
N PRO A 182 -11.99 19.18 0.56
CA PRO A 182 -10.54 19.02 0.56
C PRO A 182 -9.99 19.23 1.97
N TRP A 183 -8.82 18.64 2.21
CA TRP A 183 -7.96 19.02 3.32
C TRP A 183 -6.54 19.23 2.79
N ARG A 184 -5.67 19.85 3.57
CA ARG A 184 -4.30 20.17 3.17
C ARG A 184 -3.29 19.38 3.97
N THR A 185 -2.36 18.73 3.29
CA THR A 185 -1.28 17.98 3.92
C THR A 185 -0.27 18.89 4.60
N ASP A 186 0.58 18.31 5.43
CA ASP A 186 1.84 18.89 5.86
C ASP A 186 2.82 18.99 4.68
N TRP A 187 4.03 19.58 4.86
CA TRP A 187 5.03 19.62 3.79
C TRP A 187 5.34 18.25 3.24
N SER A 188 5.56 17.27 4.11
CA SER A 188 5.69 15.86 3.71
C SER A 188 4.33 15.28 3.33
N SER A 189 3.89 15.51 2.08
CA SER A 189 2.68 14.91 1.50
C SER A 189 2.95 13.45 1.14
N GLN A 190 3.16 12.61 2.15
CA GLN A 190 3.58 11.21 2.03
C GLN A 190 2.65 10.31 2.85
N THR A 191 2.39 9.09 2.35
CA THR A 191 1.58 8.08 3.05
C THR A 191 2.09 7.83 4.46
N GLY A 192 3.43 7.71 4.66
CA GLY A 192 4.02 7.49 5.97
C GLY A 192 3.71 8.60 6.99
N ALA A 193 3.82 9.88 6.58
CA ALA A 193 3.51 11.01 7.44
C ALA A 193 2.00 11.14 7.68
N SER A 194 1.21 11.09 6.61
CA SER A 194 -0.25 11.26 6.69
C SER A 194 -0.91 10.12 7.47
N GLN A 195 -0.59 8.88 7.18
CA GLN A 195 -1.18 7.73 7.86
C GLN A 195 -0.80 7.65 9.34
N LEU A 196 0.46 8.01 9.70
CA LEU A 196 0.87 8.08 11.10
C LEU A 196 0.05 9.11 11.86
N GLY A 197 -0.08 10.34 11.30
CA GLY A 197 -0.88 11.40 11.87
C GLY A 197 -2.36 11.03 11.99
N ILE A 198 -2.97 10.46 10.94
CA ILE A 198 -4.37 10.04 10.93
C ILE A 198 -4.63 8.90 11.95
N LEU A 199 -3.77 7.91 12.04
CA LEU A 199 -4.00 6.72 12.86
C LEU A 199 -3.56 6.90 14.32
N HIS A 200 -2.53 7.71 14.60
CA HIS A 200 -1.94 7.86 15.93
C HIS A 200 -1.94 9.31 16.47
N GLY A 201 -2.50 10.26 15.72
CA GLY A 201 -2.67 11.64 16.17
C GLY A 201 -1.40 12.50 16.18
N SER A 202 -0.28 11.98 15.71
CA SER A 202 0.96 12.75 15.52
C SER A 202 1.81 12.18 14.38
N ASN A 203 2.24 13.08 13.51
CA ASN A 203 3.26 12.80 12.47
C ASN A 203 4.47 13.72 12.62
N GLU A 204 4.65 14.28 13.80
CA GLU A 204 5.82 15.07 14.12
C GLU A 204 7.08 14.23 13.93
N ASP A 205 8.12 14.86 13.38
CA ASP A 205 9.39 14.23 13.09
C ASP A 205 9.37 13.18 11.98
N VAL A 206 8.42 13.33 11.02
CA VAL A 206 8.39 12.57 9.77
C VAL A 206 8.59 13.55 8.60
N PRO A 207 9.83 14.01 8.34
CA PRO A 207 10.11 15.08 7.39
C PRO A 207 9.94 14.67 5.93
N ALA A 208 9.98 13.36 5.63
CA ALA A 208 9.84 12.81 4.29
C ALA A 208 9.51 11.31 4.33
N PHE A 209 9.42 10.66 3.16
CA PHE A 209 9.30 9.20 3.07
C PHE A 209 10.55 8.47 3.57
N ARG A 210 11.72 9.06 3.34
CA ARG A 210 13.03 8.56 3.81
C ARG A 210 13.95 9.69 4.22
N TRP A 211 14.61 9.55 5.36
CA TRP A 211 15.55 10.53 5.91
C TRP A 211 16.66 9.86 6.71
N TYR A 212 17.70 10.62 6.99
CA TYR A 212 18.84 10.18 7.80
C TYR A 212 18.82 10.87 9.16
N GLU A 213 18.85 10.10 10.22
CA GLU A 213 18.94 10.58 11.60
C GLU A 213 20.40 10.60 12.04
N LYS A 214 20.94 11.78 12.30
CA LYS A 214 22.34 11.96 12.61
C LYS A 214 22.74 11.44 13.99
N ASP A 215 21.86 11.54 14.97
CA ASP A 215 22.05 11.10 16.35
C ASP A 215 22.12 9.57 16.46
N THR A 216 21.27 8.88 15.71
CA THR A 216 21.21 7.42 15.68
C THR A 216 22.08 6.80 14.59
N GLY A 217 22.51 7.57 13.60
CA GLY A 217 23.20 7.11 12.40
C GLY A 217 22.32 6.23 11.49
N ARG A 218 21.00 6.29 11.63
CA ARG A 218 20.04 5.42 10.94
C ARG A 218 19.43 6.07 9.73
N LEU A 219 19.16 5.25 8.72
CA LEU A 219 18.32 5.61 7.58
C LEU A 219 16.89 5.13 7.84
N MET A 220 16.01 6.08 8.15
CA MET A 220 14.59 5.83 8.30
C MET A 220 13.92 5.77 6.91
N VAL A 221 13.01 4.81 6.74
CA VAL A 221 12.19 4.67 5.53
C VAL A 221 10.81 4.20 5.96
N SER A 222 9.78 5.01 5.73
CA SER A 222 8.43 4.81 6.30
C SER A 222 7.82 3.42 6.00
N ASN A 223 8.13 2.84 4.84
CA ASN A 223 7.63 1.52 4.45
C ASN A 223 8.57 0.36 4.80
N ARG A 224 9.53 0.54 5.69
CA ARG A 224 10.30 -0.57 6.27
C ARG A 224 9.70 -0.99 7.60
N PRO A 225 9.54 -2.30 7.87
CA PRO A 225 8.94 -2.79 9.10
C PRO A 225 9.58 -2.22 10.37
N ALA A 226 10.91 -2.19 10.45
CA ALA A 226 11.64 -1.66 11.61
C ALA A 226 11.39 -0.15 11.81
N SER A 227 11.40 0.63 10.72
CA SER A 227 11.12 2.07 10.79
C SER A 227 9.65 2.33 11.16
N ALA A 228 8.71 1.57 10.59
CA ALA A 228 7.29 1.72 10.89
C ALA A 228 6.98 1.41 12.37
N VAL A 229 7.63 0.39 12.95
CA VAL A 229 7.54 0.08 14.39
C VAL A 229 8.03 1.26 15.23
N GLU A 230 9.19 1.80 14.88
CA GLU A 230 9.80 2.92 15.62
C GLU A 230 8.96 4.21 15.50
N LEU A 231 8.48 4.54 14.31
CA LEU A 231 7.61 5.71 14.10
C LEU A 231 6.30 5.61 14.89
N GLN A 232 5.66 4.43 14.86
CA GLN A 232 4.47 4.18 15.66
C GLN A 232 4.75 4.32 17.16
N ARG A 233 5.88 3.77 17.65
CA ARG A 233 6.29 3.90 19.06
C ARG A 233 6.44 5.37 19.45
N ARG A 234 7.18 6.16 18.65
CA ARG A 234 7.37 7.60 18.90
C ARG A 234 6.05 8.36 18.92
N ALA A 235 5.14 8.07 17.99
CA ALA A 235 3.82 8.71 17.95
C ALA A 235 3.00 8.38 19.22
N VAL A 236 2.94 7.12 19.63
CA VAL A 236 2.25 6.67 20.86
C VAL A 236 2.86 7.31 22.11
N GLU A 237 4.18 7.36 22.24
CA GLU A 237 4.86 8.00 23.36
C GLU A 237 4.57 9.51 23.44
N ARG A 238 4.56 10.18 22.28
CA ARG A 238 4.28 11.62 22.20
C ARG A 238 2.83 11.96 22.54
N THR A 239 1.90 11.18 22.03
CA THR A 239 0.47 11.44 22.22
C THR A 239 -0.10 10.86 23.51
N GLY A 240 0.56 9.86 24.09
CA GLY A 240 0.01 9.11 25.24
C GLY A 240 -1.21 8.26 24.89
N ASP A 241 -1.46 8.01 23.57
CA ASP A 241 -2.66 7.35 23.07
C ASP A 241 -2.31 6.21 22.12
N GLY A 242 -3.01 5.09 22.25
CA GLY A 242 -2.81 3.91 21.40
C GLY A 242 -3.21 4.10 19.93
N GLY A 243 -4.06 5.09 19.62
CA GLY A 243 -4.49 5.40 18.27
C GLY A 243 -6.00 5.35 18.05
N LEU A 244 -6.41 5.59 16.80
CA LEU A 244 -7.80 5.73 16.36
C LEU A 244 -8.65 4.47 16.55
N LEU A 245 -8.04 3.28 16.52
CA LEU A 245 -8.71 1.98 16.37
C LEU A 245 -8.67 1.14 17.67
N THR A 246 -8.43 1.74 18.82
CA THR A 246 -8.26 1.05 20.12
C THR A 246 -9.53 0.38 20.65
N LEU A 247 -10.72 0.80 20.21
CA LEU A 247 -12.01 0.22 20.62
C LEU A 247 -12.49 -0.81 19.60
N ASP A 248 -12.19 -2.08 19.81
CA ASP A 248 -12.58 -3.22 18.94
C ASP A 248 -12.34 -2.92 17.45
N GLY A 249 -11.20 -2.28 17.15
CA GLY A 249 -10.87 -1.81 15.83
C GLY A 249 -10.16 -2.83 14.95
N ALA A 250 -10.19 -2.57 13.63
CA ALA A 250 -9.47 -3.34 12.63
C ALA A 250 -8.67 -2.43 11.68
N SER A 251 -7.40 -2.80 11.42
CA SER A 251 -6.49 -2.10 10.50
C SER A 251 -6.11 -3.02 9.33
N ARG A 252 -6.28 -2.55 8.09
CA ARG A 252 -6.16 -3.35 6.86
C ARG A 252 -5.37 -2.64 5.78
N GLY A 253 -4.25 -3.20 5.33
CA GLY A 253 -3.42 -2.63 4.27
C GLY A 253 -2.59 -1.41 4.67
N ASN A 254 -2.45 -1.12 5.96
CA ASN A 254 -1.86 0.11 6.46
C ASN A 254 -0.38 -0.04 6.82
N LEU A 255 0.36 1.07 6.85
CA LEU A 255 1.71 1.11 7.41
C LEU A 255 1.68 0.93 8.93
N PHE A 256 0.67 1.50 9.61
CA PHE A 256 0.56 1.54 11.07
C PHE A 256 -0.71 0.86 11.57
N SER A 257 -0.69 0.46 12.84
CA SER A 257 -1.79 -0.31 13.42
C SER A 257 -2.98 0.53 13.86
N GLY A 258 -2.79 1.80 14.18
CA GLY A 258 -3.83 2.64 14.80
C GLY A 258 -4.33 2.12 16.15
N GLY A 259 -3.57 1.23 16.82
CA GLY A 259 -3.99 0.58 18.06
C GLY A 259 -5.02 -0.55 17.88
N ALA A 260 -5.25 -1.03 16.66
CA ALA A 260 -6.28 -2.02 16.37
C ALA A 260 -5.96 -3.41 16.92
N ASP A 261 -7.00 -4.10 17.42
CA ASP A 261 -6.91 -5.50 17.84
C ASP A 261 -6.81 -6.47 16.67
N GLN A 262 -7.41 -6.14 15.53
CA GLN A 262 -7.45 -6.97 14.33
C GLN A 262 -6.59 -6.36 13.21
N LEU A 263 -5.63 -7.13 12.75
CA LEU A 263 -4.60 -6.68 11.81
C LEU A 263 -4.52 -7.61 10.59
N ALA A 264 -4.44 -7.04 9.39
CA ALA A 264 -4.06 -7.76 8.18
C ALA A 264 -3.31 -6.83 7.22
N LEU A 265 -2.15 -7.26 6.73
CA LEU A 265 -1.26 -6.47 5.86
C LEU A 265 -0.84 -5.15 6.54
N VAL A 266 -0.55 -5.16 7.83
CA VAL A 266 -0.07 -3.99 8.59
C VAL A 266 1.43 -4.09 8.79
N LEU A 267 2.16 -3.09 8.32
CA LEU A 267 3.61 -3.12 8.21
C LEU A 267 4.30 -3.04 9.57
N SER A 268 3.88 -2.14 10.45
CA SER A 268 4.44 -1.97 11.80
C SER A 268 4.34 -3.24 12.67
N MET A 269 3.51 -4.20 12.25
CA MET A 269 3.36 -5.48 12.92
C MET A 269 4.09 -6.63 12.22
N ALA A 270 4.63 -6.38 11.02
CA ALA A 270 5.31 -7.42 10.23
C ALA A 270 6.65 -7.87 10.85
N ALA A 271 7.30 -6.99 11.63
CA ALA A 271 8.54 -7.29 12.35
C ALA A 271 8.36 -8.26 13.53
N ARG A 272 7.11 -8.49 14.00
CA ARG A 272 6.85 -9.43 15.11
C ARG A 272 7.00 -10.88 14.66
N ARG A 273 7.95 -11.60 15.27
CA ARG A 273 8.17 -13.05 15.05
C ARG A 273 7.19 -13.87 15.90
N GLY A 274 6.65 -14.97 15.35
CA GLY A 274 5.97 -16.02 16.10
C GLY A 274 4.46 -16.18 15.86
N ARG A 275 3.82 -17.10 16.62
CA ARG A 275 2.39 -17.49 16.55
C ARG A 275 1.38 -16.34 16.74
N ARG A 276 1.82 -15.20 17.27
CA ARG A 276 1.00 -14.01 17.55
C ARG A 276 0.90 -13.03 16.38
N ASN A 277 1.58 -13.29 15.24
CA ASN A 277 1.48 -12.40 14.08
C ASN A 277 0.12 -12.56 13.39
N ARG A 278 -0.87 -11.78 13.85
CA ARG A 278 -2.24 -11.75 13.32
C ARG A 278 -2.36 -11.03 11.98
N SER A 279 -1.32 -10.27 11.57
CA SER A 279 -1.31 -9.52 10.31
C SER A 279 -1.49 -10.41 9.07
N ARG A 280 -1.04 -11.67 9.14
CA ARG A 280 -1.17 -12.66 8.05
C ARG A 280 -2.52 -13.37 8.01
N SER A 281 -3.34 -13.28 9.05
CA SER A 281 -4.58 -14.05 9.16
C SER A 281 -5.61 -13.70 8.08
N GLY A 282 -5.74 -12.43 7.71
CA GLY A 282 -6.65 -11.99 6.65
C GLY A 282 -6.28 -12.54 5.28
N TYR A 283 -4.99 -12.57 4.96
CA TYR A 283 -4.46 -13.12 3.71
C TYR A 283 -4.81 -14.61 3.58
N PHE A 284 -4.54 -15.40 4.63
CA PHE A 284 -4.88 -16.81 4.64
C PHE A 284 -6.38 -17.06 4.62
N ALA A 285 -7.17 -16.24 5.31
CA ALA A 285 -8.63 -16.37 5.30
C ALA A 285 -9.21 -16.17 3.90
N TYR A 286 -8.70 -15.21 3.14
CA TYR A 286 -9.11 -14.94 1.77
C TYR A 286 -8.76 -16.10 0.82
N PHE A 287 -7.49 -16.54 0.82
CA PHE A 287 -7.00 -17.60 -0.08
C PHE A 287 -7.36 -19.02 0.37
N SER A 288 -7.91 -19.19 1.57
CA SER A 288 -8.48 -20.49 1.98
C SER A 288 -9.72 -20.89 1.18
N ASP A 289 -10.36 -19.95 0.49
CA ASP A 289 -11.40 -20.21 -0.49
C ASP A 289 -10.78 -20.38 -1.89
N PRO A 290 -10.84 -21.58 -2.49
CA PRO A 290 -10.25 -21.83 -3.81
C PRO A 290 -10.82 -20.93 -4.92
N ALA A 291 -12.10 -20.54 -4.82
CA ALA A 291 -12.73 -19.66 -5.80
C ALA A 291 -12.10 -18.27 -5.77
N ASN A 292 -11.78 -17.74 -4.59
CA ASN A 292 -11.06 -16.46 -4.46
C ASN A 292 -9.65 -16.56 -5.03
N ALA A 293 -8.92 -17.63 -4.67
CA ALA A 293 -7.56 -17.85 -5.16
C ALA A 293 -7.50 -17.89 -6.70
N VAL A 294 -8.42 -18.61 -7.31
CA VAL A 294 -8.50 -18.73 -8.77
C VAL A 294 -8.89 -17.42 -9.44
N ARG A 295 -9.88 -16.72 -8.91
CA ARG A 295 -10.33 -15.42 -9.44
C ARG A 295 -9.21 -14.38 -9.37
N THR A 296 -8.54 -14.31 -8.24
CA THR A 296 -7.42 -13.38 -8.04
C THR A 296 -6.22 -13.75 -8.91
N ALA A 297 -5.88 -15.04 -9.05
CA ALA A 297 -4.82 -15.47 -9.96
C ALA A 297 -5.12 -15.11 -11.42
N GLY A 298 -6.33 -15.35 -11.91
CA GLY A 298 -6.76 -14.95 -13.25
C GLY A 298 -6.71 -13.44 -13.47
N SER A 299 -7.16 -12.67 -12.46
CA SER A 299 -7.10 -11.20 -12.48
C SER A 299 -5.66 -10.70 -12.46
N PHE A 300 -4.79 -11.32 -11.67
CA PHE A 300 -3.36 -11.00 -11.58
C PHE A 300 -2.65 -11.19 -12.92
N VAL A 301 -2.85 -12.33 -13.58
CA VAL A 301 -2.29 -12.60 -14.91
C VAL A 301 -2.82 -11.57 -15.93
N THR A 302 -4.13 -11.31 -15.90
CA THR A 302 -4.75 -10.33 -16.80
C THR A 302 -4.18 -8.92 -16.60
N GLU A 303 -3.97 -8.50 -15.35
CA GLU A 303 -3.41 -7.18 -15.05
C GLU A 303 -1.93 -7.08 -15.44
N THR A 304 -1.15 -8.15 -15.19
CA THR A 304 0.24 -8.24 -15.65
C THR A 304 0.35 -8.10 -17.18
N LEU A 305 -0.48 -8.84 -17.91
CA LEU A 305 -0.51 -8.75 -19.38
C LEU A 305 -0.98 -7.36 -19.85
N ARG A 306 -1.97 -6.78 -19.18
CA ARG A 306 -2.47 -5.43 -19.47
C ARG A 306 -1.35 -4.40 -19.32
N GLU A 307 -0.58 -4.43 -18.22
CA GLU A 307 0.55 -3.54 -18.02
C GLU A 307 1.60 -3.68 -19.12
N ILE A 308 1.96 -4.91 -19.50
CA ILE A 308 2.90 -5.17 -20.60
C ILE A 308 2.39 -4.54 -21.92
N VAL A 309 1.09 -4.70 -22.22
CA VAL A 309 0.48 -4.13 -23.43
C VAL A 309 0.44 -2.60 -23.35
N GLN A 310 0.02 -2.02 -22.23
CA GLN A 310 -0.07 -0.58 -22.03
C GLN A 310 1.31 0.08 -22.14
N SER A 311 2.31 -0.44 -21.42
CA SER A 311 3.68 0.10 -21.44
C SER A 311 4.35 -0.05 -22.82
N THR A 312 4.09 -1.15 -23.53
CA THR A 312 4.55 -1.34 -24.90
C THR A 312 3.89 -0.34 -25.86
N ARG A 313 2.58 -0.12 -25.73
CA ARG A 313 1.83 0.84 -26.54
C ARG A 313 2.29 2.28 -26.32
N ALA A 314 2.46 2.68 -25.06
CA ALA A 314 3.03 3.98 -24.70
C ALA A 314 4.42 4.19 -25.30
N ARG A 315 5.25 3.13 -25.25
CA ARG A 315 6.60 3.15 -25.86
C ARG A 315 6.55 3.30 -27.38
N LEU A 316 5.68 2.56 -28.05
CA LEU A 316 5.52 2.62 -29.52
C LEU A 316 4.96 3.97 -29.97
N ARG A 317 4.05 4.57 -29.18
CA ARG A 317 3.47 5.89 -29.44
C ARG A 317 4.39 7.05 -29.06
N ARG A 318 5.53 6.76 -28.43
CA ARG A 318 6.49 7.77 -27.94
C ARG A 318 5.82 8.77 -26.98
N GLU A 319 4.89 8.29 -26.16
CA GLU A 319 4.23 9.14 -25.16
C GLU A 319 5.27 9.74 -24.19
N SER A 320 5.07 11.01 -23.79
CA SER A 320 5.93 11.78 -22.87
C SER A 320 5.02 12.58 -21.93
N PRO A 321 5.34 12.70 -20.62
CA PRO A 321 6.51 12.13 -19.93
C PRO A 321 6.42 10.62 -19.74
N ARG A 322 7.54 9.94 -19.51
CA ARG A 322 7.60 8.50 -19.37
C ARG A 322 8.73 8.04 -18.45
N VAL A 323 8.40 7.09 -17.58
CA VAL A 323 9.37 6.37 -16.74
C VAL A 323 9.46 4.89 -17.16
N SER A 324 10.44 4.17 -16.59
CA SER A 324 10.62 2.76 -16.90
C SER A 324 9.54 1.90 -16.24
N ARG A 325 8.74 1.21 -17.06
CA ARG A 325 7.67 0.27 -16.65
C ARG A 325 8.04 -1.19 -16.96
N GLY A 326 9.34 -1.49 -17.03
CA GLY A 326 9.89 -2.82 -17.37
C GLY A 326 10.27 -3.66 -16.15
N GLY A 327 10.88 -4.83 -16.43
CA GLY A 327 11.37 -5.74 -15.38
C GLY A 327 10.26 -6.34 -14.55
N LEU A 328 10.32 -6.19 -13.22
CA LEU A 328 9.32 -6.71 -12.28
C LEU A 328 8.09 -5.81 -12.11
N TYR A 329 8.08 -4.60 -12.67
CA TYR A 329 7.00 -3.64 -12.46
C TYR A 329 5.59 -4.19 -12.81
N PRO A 330 5.38 -4.91 -13.94
CA PRO A 330 4.06 -5.48 -14.22
C PRO A 330 3.53 -6.42 -13.13
N LEU A 331 4.40 -7.13 -12.44
CA LEU A 331 4.03 -8.01 -11.32
C LEU A 331 3.73 -7.20 -10.05
N VAL A 332 4.53 -6.16 -9.77
CA VAL A 332 4.31 -5.24 -8.64
C VAL A 332 2.97 -4.53 -8.78
N ARG A 333 2.69 -3.95 -9.95
CA ARG A 333 1.40 -3.32 -10.25
C ARG A 333 0.23 -4.31 -10.09
N ALA A 334 0.36 -5.52 -10.64
CA ALA A 334 -0.68 -6.52 -10.50
C ALA A 334 -0.87 -6.97 -9.04
N PHE A 335 0.18 -6.99 -8.23
CA PHE A 335 0.08 -7.25 -6.79
C PHE A 335 -0.75 -6.18 -6.09
N ALA A 336 -0.38 -4.91 -6.22
CA ALA A 336 -1.08 -3.80 -5.58
C ALA A 336 -2.53 -3.64 -6.06
N THR A 337 -2.76 -3.70 -7.37
CA THR A 337 -4.08 -3.43 -7.96
C THR A 337 -5.05 -4.61 -7.90
N VAL A 338 -4.59 -5.83 -7.64
CA VAL A 338 -5.44 -7.04 -7.61
C VAL A 338 -5.35 -7.74 -6.27
N ILE A 339 -4.16 -8.24 -5.88
CA ILE A 339 -4.05 -9.12 -4.70
C ILE A 339 -4.32 -8.33 -3.42
N GLU A 340 -3.62 -7.23 -3.22
CA GLU A 340 -3.75 -6.40 -2.03
C GLU A 340 -5.17 -5.84 -1.90
N ARG A 341 -5.70 -5.24 -2.95
CA ARG A 341 -7.08 -4.76 -3.00
C ARG A 341 -8.09 -5.85 -2.64
N ASP A 342 -8.03 -7.03 -3.28
CA ASP A 342 -9.01 -8.10 -3.05
C ASP A 342 -8.95 -8.63 -1.61
N VAL A 343 -7.74 -8.74 -1.03
CA VAL A 343 -7.54 -9.16 0.36
C VAL A 343 -8.06 -8.10 1.33
N VAL A 344 -7.72 -6.83 1.12
CA VAL A 344 -8.16 -5.72 1.97
C VAL A 344 -9.68 -5.59 1.94
N VAL A 345 -10.30 -5.54 0.77
CA VAL A 345 -11.77 -5.45 0.60
C VAL A 345 -12.47 -6.64 1.28
N SER A 346 -11.95 -7.86 1.12
CA SER A 346 -12.52 -9.04 1.78
C SER A 346 -12.38 -8.97 3.31
N ALA A 347 -11.26 -8.45 3.81
CA ALA A 347 -11.04 -8.29 5.24
C ALA A 347 -11.99 -7.24 5.84
N VAL A 348 -12.16 -6.09 5.18
CA VAL A 348 -13.12 -5.05 5.58
C VAL A 348 -14.54 -5.62 5.68
N MET A 349 -15.00 -6.33 4.65
CA MET A 349 -16.31 -6.97 4.67
C MET A 349 -16.43 -8.00 5.81
N GLY A 350 -15.36 -8.76 6.06
CA GLY A 350 -15.30 -9.71 7.18
C GLY A 350 -15.42 -9.04 8.54
N ASP A 351 -14.80 -7.88 8.73
CA ASP A 351 -14.87 -7.08 9.96
C ASP A 351 -16.26 -6.48 10.17
N MET A 352 -16.87 -5.96 9.12
CA MET A 352 -18.25 -5.45 9.16
C MET A 352 -19.22 -6.57 9.56
N LEU A 353 -19.07 -7.77 8.97
CA LEU A 353 -19.89 -8.94 9.31
C LEU A 353 -19.58 -9.50 10.70
N ALA A 354 -18.43 -9.20 11.28
CA ALA A 354 -18.10 -9.49 12.67
C ALA A 354 -18.64 -8.43 13.65
N GLY A 355 -19.18 -7.31 13.15
CA GLY A 355 -19.75 -6.23 13.96
C GLY A 355 -18.70 -5.31 14.58
N ARG A 356 -17.51 -5.15 13.98
CA ARG A 356 -16.43 -4.31 14.51
C ARG A 356 -16.88 -2.86 14.67
N THR A 357 -16.35 -2.18 15.66
CA THR A 357 -16.66 -0.79 15.98
C THR A 357 -16.08 0.18 14.97
N ALA A 358 -14.81 -0.01 14.63
CA ALA A 358 -14.09 0.81 13.67
C ALA A 358 -13.23 -0.05 12.75
N VAL A 359 -13.20 0.28 11.47
CA VAL A 359 -12.32 -0.35 10.49
C VAL A 359 -11.61 0.76 9.71
N TYR A 360 -10.30 0.70 9.61
CA TYR A 360 -9.53 1.58 8.71
C TYR A 360 -8.77 0.72 7.70
N ALA A 361 -8.96 1.03 6.42
CA ALA A 361 -8.37 0.26 5.35
C ALA A 361 -7.80 1.17 4.26
N ASP A 362 -6.60 0.82 3.79
CA ASP A 362 -5.92 1.50 2.70
C ASP A 362 -6.04 0.71 1.40
N LEU A 363 -6.35 1.41 0.31
CA LEU A 363 -6.50 0.91 -1.05
C LEU A 363 -5.45 1.56 -1.96
N VAL A 364 -4.23 1.05 -1.94
CA VAL A 364 -3.01 1.62 -2.55
C VAL A 364 -2.98 1.60 -4.09
N ALA A 365 -3.98 1.00 -4.73
CA ALA A 365 -3.94 0.70 -6.17
C ALA A 365 -3.78 1.93 -7.07
N TYR A 366 -4.37 3.08 -6.69
CA TYR A 366 -4.32 4.29 -7.53
C TYR A 366 -2.93 4.93 -7.46
N ASP A 367 -2.38 5.10 -6.27
CA ASP A 367 -1.08 5.71 -6.06
C ASP A 367 0.02 5.01 -6.85
N GLU A 368 0.11 3.68 -6.75
CA GLU A 368 1.08 2.86 -7.50
C GLU A 368 0.99 3.05 -9.01
N VAL A 369 -0.23 3.11 -9.56
CA VAL A 369 -0.41 3.28 -11.00
C VAL A 369 -0.11 4.71 -11.43
N ALA A 370 -0.51 5.69 -10.63
CA ALA A 370 -0.31 7.10 -10.92
C ALA A 370 1.17 7.51 -10.92
N HIS A 371 2.00 6.94 -10.06
CA HIS A 371 3.45 7.14 -10.09
C HIS A 371 4.08 6.84 -11.46
N HIS A 372 3.57 5.84 -12.17
CA HIS A 372 4.16 5.37 -13.43
C HIS A 372 3.38 5.77 -14.68
N SER A 373 2.13 6.18 -14.53
CA SER A 373 1.22 6.53 -15.64
C SER A 373 0.75 7.98 -15.58
N GLY A 374 1.08 8.71 -14.50
CA GLY A 374 0.54 10.02 -14.18
C GLY A 374 -0.83 9.94 -13.48
N PRO A 375 -1.21 10.99 -12.74
CA PRO A 375 -2.46 11.01 -11.97
C PRO A 375 -3.72 11.07 -12.85
N HIS A 376 -3.60 11.48 -14.10
CA HIS A 376 -4.69 11.57 -15.05
C HIS A 376 -4.42 10.68 -16.26
N GLY A 377 -5.40 9.91 -16.68
CA GLY A 377 -5.31 9.12 -17.90
C GLY A 377 -5.97 7.76 -17.83
N HIS A 378 -5.95 7.06 -18.95
CA HIS A 378 -6.68 5.81 -19.12
C HIS A 378 -6.33 4.72 -18.08
N ASP A 379 -5.07 4.65 -17.65
CA ASP A 379 -4.61 3.62 -16.72
C ASP A 379 -5.18 3.87 -15.32
N THR A 380 -5.09 5.11 -14.83
CA THR A 380 -5.64 5.55 -13.54
C THR A 380 -7.16 5.56 -13.52
N ASP A 381 -7.83 5.97 -14.64
CA ASP A 381 -9.30 5.88 -14.79
C ASP A 381 -9.80 4.45 -14.58
N GLN A 382 -9.08 3.46 -15.12
CA GLN A 382 -9.46 2.06 -14.92
C GLN A 382 -9.34 1.61 -13.48
N VAL A 383 -8.35 2.14 -12.75
CA VAL A 383 -8.20 1.86 -11.31
C VAL A 383 -9.36 2.48 -10.54
N LEU A 384 -9.69 3.75 -10.79
CA LEU A 384 -10.82 4.45 -10.15
C LEU A 384 -12.15 3.70 -10.35
N ARG A 385 -12.43 3.23 -11.58
CA ARG A 385 -13.62 2.39 -11.84
C ARG A 385 -13.63 1.09 -11.05
N ARG A 386 -12.46 0.51 -10.75
CA ARG A 386 -12.37 -0.73 -9.96
C ARG A 386 -12.52 -0.45 -8.48
N LEU A 387 -11.95 0.66 -8.00
CA LEU A 387 -12.13 1.12 -6.63
C LEU A 387 -13.61 1.37 -6.36
N ASP A 388 -14.30 2.09 -7.25
CA ASP A 388 -15.74 2.34 -7.10
C ASP A 388 -16.58 1.05 -7.00
N ARG A 389 -16.25 0.03 -7.82
CA ARG A 389 -16.90 -1.28 -7.70
C ARG A 389 -16.64 -1.96 -6.35
N SER A 390 -15.44 -1.78 -5.78
CA SER A 390 -15.13 -2.28 -4.44
C SER A 390 -15.91 -1.54 -3.37
N LEU A 391 -16.07 -0.22 -3.51
CA LEU A 391 -16.90 0.61 -2.62
C LEU A 391 -18.37 0.17 -2.68
N ALA A 392 -18.92 -0.03 -3.88
CA ALA A 392 -20.27 -0.55 -4.06
C ALA A 392 -20.49 -1.91 -3.36
N LEU A 393 -19.49 -2.80 -3.46
CA LEU A 393 -19.55 -4.10 -2.80
C LEU A 393 -19.52 -3.99 -1.27
N ILE A 394 -18.66 -3.13 -0.73
CA ILE A 394 -18.59 -2.86 0.72
C ILE A 394 -19.91 -2.27 1.22
N ALA A 395 -20.47 -1.29 0.50
CA ALA A 395 -21.76 -0.69 0.85
C ALA A 395 -22.91 -1.72 0.88
N GLN A 396 -22.97 -2.60 -0.12
CA GLN A 396 -23.97 -3.67 -0.16
C GLN A 396 -23.82 -4.67 1.02
N VAL A 397 -22.59 -4.96 1.42
CA VAL A 397 -22.33 -5.83 2.59
C VAL A 397 -22.72 -5.13 3.90
N ALA A 398 -22.56 -3.81 3.96
CA ALA A 398 -22.98 -2.99 5.11
C ALA A 398 -24.49 -3.19 5.45
N GLU A 399 -25.35 -3.32 4.42
CA GLU A 399 -26.79 -3.54 4.59
C GLU A 399 -27.12 -4.87 5.30
N HIS A 400 -26.20 -5.83 5.24
CA HIS A 400 -26.37 -7.17 5.84
C HIS A 400 -25.55 -7.36 7.12
N ALA A 401 -24.84 -6.34 7.56
CA ALA A 401 -24.02 -6.40 8.76
C ALA A 401 -24.90 -6.48 10.04
N PRO A 402 -24.35 -6.99 11.17
CA PRO A 402 -25.10 -7.09 12.42
C PRO A 402 -25.37 -5.75 13.11
N ARG A 403 -24.70 -4.67 12.66
CA ARG A 403 -24.90 -3.27 13.06
C ARG A 403 -24.88 -2.37 11.83
N PRO A 404 -25.54 -1.21 11.84
CA PRO A 404 -25.40 -0.23 10.77
C PRO A 404 -23.96 0.27 10.68
N TYR A 405 -23.51 0.62 9.47
CA TYR A 405 -22.18 1.17 9.25
C TYR A 405 -22.22 2.49 8.53
N ARG A 406 -21.42 3.44 9.03
CA ARG A 406 -21.08 4.70 8.40
C ARG A 406 -19.83 4.49 7.57
N ILE A 407 -19.87 4.82 6.29
CA ILE A 407 -18.73 4.68 5.40
C ILE A 407 -18.15 6.08 5.16
N VAL A 408 -16.89 6.25 5.49
CA VAL A 408 -16.12 7.48 5.27
C VAL A 408 -15.02 7.15 4.27
N LEU A 409 -14.92 7.95 3.19
CA LEU A 409 -13.78 7.88 2.29
C LEU A 409 -12.84 9.04 2.60
N LEU A 410 -11.55 8.78 2.48
CA LEU A 410 -10.52 9.82 2.56
C LEU A 410 -9.37 9.45 1.64
N SER A 411 -8.51 10.42 1.38
CA SER A 411 -7.16 10.17 0.88
C SER A 411 -6.15 10.82 1.83
N ASP A 412 -4.95 10.33 1.81
CA ASP A 412 -3.84 10.76 2.64
C ASP A 412 -3.02 11.88 1.99
N HIS A 413 -2.95 11.89 0.66
CA HIS A 413 -2.40 12.94 -0.21
C HIS A 413 -3.05 12.85 -1.60
N GLY A 414 -2.70 13.77 -2.48
CA GLY A 414 -2.94 13.68 -3.91
C GLY A 414 -1.64 13.40 -4.67
N GLN A 415 -1.66 13.59 -5.98
CA GLN A 415 -0.47 13.54 -6.82
C GLN A 415 -0.45 14.70 -7.81
N SER A 416 0.73 15.28 -8.04
CA SER A 416 0.97 16.28 -9.09
C SER A 416 1.63 15.62 -10.30
N PRO A 417 1.20 15.91 -11.54
CA PRO A 417 1.83 15.39 -12.74
C PRO A 417 3.18 16.10 -13.00
N GLY A 418 4.03 15.46 -13.79
CA GLY A 418 5.24 16.06 -14.31
C GLY A 418 6.25 15.04 -14.83
N GLU A 419 7.25 15.53 -15.52
CA GLU A 419 8.38 14.68 -15.88
C GLU A 419 9.41 14.66 -14.75
N THR A 420 10.25 13.62 -14.74
CA THR A 420 11.30 13.50 -13.74
C THR A 420 12.32 14.63 -13.88
N PHE A 421 12.95 15.04 -12.78
CA PHE A 421 14.02 16.02 -12.78
C PHE A 421 15.16 15.63 -13.72
N GLU A 422 15.53 14.35 -13.77
CA GLU A 422 16.53 13.82 -14.70
C GLU A 422 16.09 13.96 -16.16
N SER A 423 14.82 13.72 -16.48
CA SER A 423 14.32 13.88 -17.86
C SER A 423 14.31 15.35 -18.29
N ALA A 424 13.90 16.26 -17.39
CA ALA A 424 13.80 17.70 -17.68
C ALA A 424 15.17 18.37 -17.82
N TYR A 425 16.14 17.98 -16.99
CA TYR A 425 17.40 18.70 -16.84
C TYR A 425 18.67 17.90 -17.18
N GLY A 426 18.52 16.60 -17.51
CA GLY A 426 19.63 15.75 -17.93
C GLY A 426 20.56 15.29 -16.80
N LEU A 427 20.22 15.57 -15.52
CA LEU A 427 21.00 15.17 -14.35
C LEU A 427 20.08 14.91 -13.16
N THR A 428 20.51 14.06 -12.25
CA THR A 428 19.77 13.78 -11.01
C THR A 428 20.08 14.84 -9.95
N LEU A 429 19.22 14.95 -8.91
CA LEU A 429 19.50 15.80 -7.75
C LEU A 429 20.87 15.45 -7.13
N ARG A 430 21.20 14.16 -7.04
CA ARG A 430 22.51 13.69 -6.55
C ARG A 430 23.67 14.24 -7.41
N ASP A 431 23.52 14.22 -8.73
CA ASP A 431 24.56 14.72 -9.63
C ASP A 431 24.73 16.24 -9.50
N LEU A 432 23.62 16.97 -9.32
CA LEU A 432 23.64 18.41 -9.07
C LEU A 432 24.34 18.74 -7.74
N VAL A 433 24.05 17.99 -6.67
CA VAL A 433 24.73 18.13 -5.38
C VAL A 433 26.22 17.83 -5.50
N ARG A 434 26.60 16.75 -6.19
CA ARG A 434 28.02 16.42 -6.43
C ARG A 434 28.73 17.54 -7.17
N ALA A 435 28.10 18.08 -8.22
CA ALA A 435 28.66 19.24 -8.96
C ALA A 435 28.85 20.46 -8.06
N GLY A 436 27.84 20.78 -7.24
CA GLY A 436 27.90 21.88 -6.27
C GLY A 436 28.99 21.71 -5.20
N CYS A 437 29.27 20.46 -4.83
CA CYS A 437 30.38 20.13 -3.92
C CYS A 437 31.74 20.04 -4.60
N GLY A 438 31.85 20.28 -5.90
CA GLY A 438 33.10 20.12 -6.66
C GLY A 438 33.53 18.65 -6.87
N LEU A 439 32.63 17.71 -6.68
CA LEU A 439 32.88 16.27 -6.85
C LEU A 439 32.67 15.83 -8.31
N PRO A 440 33.39 14.82 -8.80
CA PRO A 440 33.19 14.32 -10.15
C PRO A 440 31.77 13.78 -10.36
N VAL A 441 31.10 14.26 -11.42
CA VAL A 441 29.80 13.71 -11.85
C VAL A 441 30.06 12.55 -12.80
N PRO A 442 29.50 11.35 -12.55
CA PRO A 442 29.70 10.20 -13.43
C PRO A 442 29.18 10.48 -14.85
N ARG A 443 30.00 10.24 -15.87
CA ARG A 443 29.62 10.44 -17.29
C ARG A 443 28.52 9.47 -17.79
N ARG A 444 28.23 8.40 -17.05
CA ARG A 444 27.10 7.51 -17.30
C ARG A 444 26.10 7.70 -16.18
N VAL A 445 24.94 8.21 -16.53
CA VAL A 445 23.77 8.24 -15.67
C VAL A 445 23.46 6.81 -15.25
N ARG A 446 23.81 6.43 -14.02
CA ARG A 446 23.20 5.27 -13.37
C ARG A 446 21.77 5.70 -13.11
N ARG A 447 20.84 5.14 -13.88
CA ARG A 447 19.41 5.29 -13.56
C ARG A 447 19.24 5.04 -12.07
N THR A 448 18.82 6.06 -11.36
CA THR A 448 18.41 5.95 -9.97
C THR A 448 17.22 5.00 -10.00
N ARG A 449 17.41 3.76 -9.58
CA ARG A 449 16.27 2.84 -9.47
C ARG A 449 15.41 3.38 -8.36
N SER A 450 14.33 4.04 -8.72
CA SER A 450 13.26 4.37 -7.81
C SER A 450 12.77 3.06 -7.20
N GLY A 451 12.87 2.95 -5.88
CA GLY A 451 12.00 2.03 -5.18
C GLY A 451 10.63 2.69 -5.17
N SER A 452 9.69 2.28 -6.02
CA SER A 452 8.30 2.60 -5.77
C SER A 452 7.92 2.02 -4.41
N GLU A 453 7.08 2.72 -3.66
CA GLU A 453 6.63 2.30 -2.33
C GLU A 453 6.09 0.87 -2.36
N ALA A 454 5.26 0.55 -3.35
CA ALA A 454 4.75 -0.80 -3.54
C ALA A 454 5.80 -1.82 -4.01
N ARG A 455 6.88 -1.39 -4.69
CA ARG A 455 7.96 -2.31 -5.07
C ARG A 455 8.75 -2.78 -3.86
N ASP A 456 8.97 -1.90 -2.90
CA ASP A 456 9.66 -2.25 -1.66
C ASP A 456 8.69 -3.04 -0.76
N ALA A 457 7.43 -2.66 -0.64
CA ALA A 457 6.38 -3.43 0.03
C ALA A 457 6.15 -4.80 -0.61
N ALA A 458 6.13 -4.89 -1.95
CA ALA A 458 6.00 -6.18 -2.65
C ALA A 458 7.25 -7.05 -2.51
N LYS A 459 8.46 -6.47 -2.49
CA LYS A 459 9.68 -7.23 -2.19
C LYS A 459 9.66 -7.75 -0.75
N ASP A 460 9.20 -6.96 0.20
CA ASP A 460 9.13 -7.36 1.61
C ASP A 460 8.01 -8.36 1.85
N ALA A 461 6.85 -8.22 1.17
CA ALA A 461 5.80 -9.22 1.16
C ALA A 461 6.27 -10.53 0.48
N LEU A 462 6.99 -10.44 -0.64
CA LEU A 462 7.57 -11.59 -1.33
C LEU A 462 8.70 -12.23 -0.52
N ARG A 463 9.58 -11.44 0.09
CA ARG A 463 10.59 -11.90 1.05
C ARG A 463 9.93 -12.52 2.27
N GLY A 464 8.92 -11.90 2.86
CA GLY A 464 8.16 -12.47 3.97
C GLY A 464 7.43 -13.78 3.60
N ALA A 465 7.03 -13.95 2.33
CA ALA A 465 6.44 -15.19 1.81
C ALA A 465 7.50 -16.27 1.53
N LEU A 466 8.72 -15.89 1.15
CA LEU A 466 9.85 -16.80 0.88
C LEU A 466 10.66 -17.15 2.14
N HIS A 467 10.53 -16.38 3.22
CA HIS A 467 11.47 -16.39 4.35
C HIS A 467 11.11 -17.33 5.50
N ARG A 468 11.15 -18.65 5.26
CA ARG A 468 11.48 -19.63 6.31
C ARG A 468 12.78 -20.39 6.07
N SER A 469 13.34 -20.30 4.87
CA SER A 469 14.65 -20.92 4.54
C SER A 469 15.78 -19.90 4.32
N LEU A 470 15.51 -18.60 4.51
CA LEU A 470 16.43 -17.51 4.19
C LEU A 470 16.49 -16.44 5.30
N ASP A 471 16.15 -16.80 6.56
CA ASP A 471 16.28 -15.88 7.71
C ASP A 471 17.74 -15.36 7.84
N GLU A 472 18.73 -16.16 7.48
CA GLU A 472 20.14 -15.75 7.42
C GLU A 472 20.44 -14.77 6.26
N ALA A 473 19.71 -14.83 5.16
CA ALA A 473 19.90 -13.92 4.02
C ALA A 473 19.14 -12.59 4.17
N ALA A 474 18.13 -12.53 5.04
CA ALA A 474 17.42 -11.29 5.36
C ALA A 474 18.17 -10.45 6.38
N GLU A 475 18.74 -11.07 7.41
CA GLU A 475 19.68 -10.42 8.32
C GLU A 475 20.86 -9.85 7.53
N GLN A 476 21.41 -10.61 6.57
CA GLN A 476 22.46 -10.12 5.67
C GLN A 476 21.96 -9.04 4.69
N GLY A 477 20.70 -8.98 4.33
CA GLY A 477 20.12 -7.95 3.47
C GLY A 477 19.82 -6.65 4.22
N GLU A 478 19.35 -6.73 5.47
CA GLU A 478 19.17 -5.59 6.37
C GLU A 478 20.54 -5.11 6.91
N GLU A 479 21.41 -6.02 7.30
CA GLU A 479 22.80 -5.71 7.64
C GLU A 479 23.56 -5.14 6.45
N GLY A 480 23.30 -5.61 5.22
CA GLY A 480 23.88 -5.08 4.00
C GLY A 480 23.36 -3.69 3.64
N ALA A 481 22.09 -3.37 3.88
CA ALA A 481 21.51 -2.04 3.68
C ALA A 481 21.94 -1.08 4.82
N GLU A 482 22.00 -1.57 6.05
CA GLU A 482 22.53 -0.84 7.20
C GLU A 482 24.05 -0.66 7.10
N ALA A 483 24.79 -1.68 6.67
CA ALA A 483 26.23 -1.58 6.36
C ALA A 483 26.49 -0.63 5.18
N ALA A 484 25.64 -0.59 4.17
CA ALA A 484 25.73 0.38 3.07
C ALA A 484 25.39 1.80 3.54
N ALA A 485 24.43 1.98 4.44
CA ALA A 485 24.12 3.26 5.07
C ALA A 485 25.26 3.71 6.03
N VAL A 486 25.81 2.79 6.82
CA VAL A 486 26.98 3.04 7.67
C VAL A 486 28.24 3.32 6.84
N ALA A 487 28.42 2.64 5.71
CA ALA A 487 29.51 2.93 4.77
C ALA A 487 29.33 4.28 4.06
N ALA A 488 28.08 4.65 3.71
CA ALA A 488 27.74 5.97 3.21
C ALA A 488 27.91 7.06 4.27
N ALA A 489 27.62 6.76 5.55
CA ALA A 489 27.87 7.65 6.67
C ALA A 489 29.37 7.89 6.97
N ARG A 490 30.25 6.98 6.54
CA ARG A 490 31.70 7.13 6.61
C ARG A 490 32.31 7.74 5.36
N ALA A 491 31.53 7.94 4.30
CA ALA A 491 32.00 8.55 3.07
C ALA A 491 32.08 10.11 3.24
N PRO A 492 33.08 10.76 2.67
CA PRO A 492 33.18 12.22 2.69
C PRO A 492 32.13 12.91 1.77
N GLU A 493 31.25 12.15 1.17
CA GLU A 493 30.21 12.62 0.25
C GLU A 493 28.88 12.88 0.95
N PRO A 494 28.12 13.93 0.53
CA PRO A 494 26.79 14.17 1.04
C PRO A 494 25.82 13.02 0.66
N LEU A 495 24.98 12.65 1.61
CA LEU A 495 23.90 11.69 1.40
C LEU A 495 22.70 12.43 0.81
N VAL A 496 22.29 12.06 -0.39
CA VAL A 496 21.13 12.65 -1.09
C VAL A 496 20.01 11.60 -1.14
N LEU A 497 18.89 11.94 -0.53
CA LEU A 497 17.68 11.10 -0.48
C LEU A 497 16.55 11.84 -1.20
N ALA A 498 15.86 11.13 -2.08
CA ALA A 498 14.68 11.63 -2.77
C ALA A 498 13.42 11.04 -2.16
N SER A 499 12.35 11.81 -2.12
CA SER A 499 11.00 11.45 -1.68
C SER A 499 10.00 12.16 -2.59
N GLY A 500 9.77 11.62 -3.79
CA GLY A 500 9.00 12.28 -4.83
C GLY A 500 9.68 13.56 -5.32
N ASN A 501 9.01 14.70 -5.16
CA ASN A 501 9.53 16.03 -5.51
C ASN A 501 10.18 16.77 -4.32
N LEU A 502 10.42 16.06 -3.22
CA LEU A 502 11.18 16.52 -2.05
C LEU A 502 12.54 15.82 -2.02
N GLY A 503 13.61 16.59 -1.84
CA GLY A 503 14.98 16.11 -1.71
C GLY A 503 15.54 16.45 -0.33
N LEU A 504 16.31 15.53 0.25
CA LEU A 504 16.98 15.69 1.54
C LEU A 504 18.48 15.47 1.34
N ILE A 505 19.27 16.42 1.78
CA ILE A 505 20.73 16.35 1.69
C ILE A 505 21.29 16.41 3.10
N SER A 506 22.03 15.38 3.48
CA SER A 506 22.67 15.28 4.80
C SER A 506 24.16 15.04 4.65
N PHE A 507 24.93 15.58 5.58
CA PHE A 507 26.36 15.35 5.73
C PHE A 507 26.62 14.43 6.96
N PRO A 508 26.63 13.10 6.76
CA PRO A 508 26.69 12.14 7.87
C PRO A 508 27.95 12.25 8.74
N GLY A 509 29.05 12.82 8.19
CA GLY A 509 30.29 13.07 8.93
C GLY A 509 30.22 14.21 9.96
N VAL A 510 29.11 14.98 9.96
CA VAL A 510 28.88 16.09 10.91
C VAL A 510 27.72 15.72 11.83
N PRO A 511 27.92 15.70 13.17
CA PRO A 511 26.93 15.16 14.09
C PRO A 511 25.70 16.06 14.32
N HIS A 512 25.77 17.34 13.99
CA HIS A 512 24.68 18.32 14.10
C HIS A 512 24.10 18.68 12.73
N ARG A 513 22.92 19.30 12.70
CA ARG A 513 22.39 19.94 11.50
C ARG A 513 23.27 21.11 11.12
N MET A 514 23.88 21.03 9.93
CA MET A 514 24.82 22.07 9.47
C MET A 514 24.09 23.37 9.17
N THR A 515 24.75 24.48 9.50
CA THR A 515 24.28 25.81 9.13
C THR A 515 24.70 26.16 7.70
N ARG A 516 24.02 27.15 7.12
CA ARG A 516 24.36 27.73 5.81
C ARG A 516 25.84 28.13 5.76
N GLU A 517 26.28 28.79 6.80
CA GLU A 517 27.66 29.33 6.92
C GLU A 517 28.70 28.18 6.97
N GLU A 518 28.39 27.09 7.63
CA GLU A 518 29.23 25.88 7.65
C GLU A 518 29.27 25.22 6.27
N ILE A 519 28.10 25.09 5.60
CA ILE A 519 27.97 24.49 4.27
C ILE A 519 28.73 25.35 3.24
N GLU A 520 28.59 26.67 3.27
CA GLU A 520 29.28 27.58 2.36
C GLU A 520 30.80 27.57 2.57
N ARG A 521 31.27 27.38 3.81
CA ARG A 521 32.70 27.24 4.12
C ARG A 521 33.29 25.96 3.53
N LEU A 522 32.55 24.84 3.59
CA LEU A 522 33.01 23.54 3.10
C LEU A 522 32.73 23.33 1.61
N HIS A 523 31.64 23.85 1.11
CA HIS A 523 31.14 23.69 -0.25
C HIS A 523 30.60 25.01 -0.82
N PRO A 524 31.48 25.99 -1.15
CA PRO A 524 31.08 27.37 -1.48
C PRO A 524 30.12 27.53 -2.66
N ALA A 525 30.06 26.54 -3.55
CA ALA A 525 29.18 26.58 -4.71
C ALA A 525 27.84 25.82 -4.50
N LEU A 526 27.70 25.02 -3.45
CA LEU A 526 26.58 24.08 -3.34
C LEU A 526 25.23 24.78 -3.25
N LEU A 527 25.03 25.63 -2.25
CA LEU A 527 23.74 26.29 -2.03
C LEU A 527 23.35 27.17 -3.21
N ARG A 528 24.33 27.90 -3.80
CA ARG A 528 24.12 28.70 -5.00
C ARG A 528 23.74 27.84 -6.20
N THR A 529 24.42 26.72 -6.41
CA THR A 529 24.11 25.78 -7.50
C THR A 529 22.69 25.25 -7.39
N LEU A 530 22.24 24.92 -6.19
CA LEU A 530 20.89 24.42 -5.93
C LEU A 530 19.85 25.53 -6.09
N ALA A 531 20.00 26.67 -5.40
CA ALA A 531 18.98 27.72 -5.35
C ALA A 531 18.76 28.40 -6.73
N HIS A 532 19.77 28.43 -7.61
CA HIS A 532 19.63 29.03 -8.96
C HIS A 532 19.23 28.00 -10.03
N HIS A 533 19.06 26.71 -9.66
CA HIS A 533 18.66 25.72 -10.64
C HIS A 533 17.15 25.83 -10.97
N PRO A 534 16.77 25.90 -12.26
CA PRO A 534 15.38 26.20 -12.66
C PRO A 534 14.37 25.15 -12.18
N GLY A 535 14.78 23.92 -11.94
CA GLY A 535 13.93 22.83 -11.42
C GLY A 535 13.81 22.80 -9.90
N ILE A 536 14.47 23.71 -9.17
CA ILE A 536 14.38 23.82 -7.71
C ILE A 536 13.57 25.06 -7.35
N GLY A 537 12.58 24.88 -6.50
CA GLY A 537 11.70 25.93 -6.04
C GLY A 537 12.29 26.72 -4.88
N PHE A 538 12.72 26.00 -3.85
CA PHE A 538 13.39 26.58 -2.69
C PHE A 538 14.19 25.53 -1.92
N LEU A 539 15.06 26.02 -1.04
CA LEU A 539 15.82 25.25 -0.07
C LEU A 539 15.45 25.72 1.33
N LEU A 540 15.42 24.80 2.29
CA LEU A 540 15.39 25.11 3.73
C LEU A 540 16.73 24.69 4.33
N VAL A 541 17.41 25.60 5.02
CA VAL A 541 18.71 25.37 5.66
C VAL A 541 18.79 26.14 6.98
N ALA A 542 19.48 25.59 7.98
CA ALA A 542 19.76 26.32 9.22
C ALA A 542 20.76 27.47 8.98
N SER A 543 20.69 28.53 9.77
CA SER A 543 21.63 29.69 9.73
C SER A 543 22.07 30.06 11.13
N GLU A 544 23.33 30.46 11.29
CA GLU A 544 23.88 30.95 12.56
C GLU A 544 23.26 32.30 12.96
N GLU A 545 22.87 33.14 11.99
CA GLU A 545 22.38 34.51 12.23
C GLU A 545 20.86 34.56 12.45
N HIS A 546 20.10 33.69 11.73
CA HIS A 546 18.65 33.80 11.60
C HIS A 546 17.85 32.57 12.07
N GLY A 547 18.52 31.58 12.70
CA GLY A 547 17.92 30.30 13.07
C GLY A 547 17.80 29.39 11.85
N SER A 548 16.81 29.55 10.99
CA SER A 548 16.70 28.85 9.70
C SER A 548 16.23 29.82 8.64
N VAL A 549 16.65 29.57 7.39
CA VAL A 549 16.30 30.40 6.24
C VAL A 549 15.78 29.56 5.07
N VAL A 550 14.88 30.16 4.30
CA VAL A 550 14.47 29.68 3.00
C VAL A 550 15.29 30.43 1.94
N LEU A 551 16.01 29.68 1.12
CA LEU A 551 16.69 30.20 -0.07
C LEU A 551 15.80 29.91 -1.27
N ALA A 552 15.16 30.93 -1.81
CA ALA A 552 14.31 30.87 -2.98
C ALA A 552 15.05 31.29 -4.24
N ARG A 553 14.35 31.28 -5.37
CA ARG A 553 14.92 31.70 -6.66
C ARG A 553 15.47 33.13 -6.63
N ASP A 554 16.37 33.41 -7.56
CA ASP A 554 16.98 34.75 -7.78
C ASP A 554 17.74 35.30 -6.57
N GLY A 555 18.21 34.40 -5.68
CA GLY A 555 18.96 34.75 -4.50
C GLY A 555 18.14 35.38 -3.36
N VAL A 556 16.84 35.21 -3.42
CA VAL A 556 15.93 35.63 -2.32
C VAL A 556 16.18 34.75 -1.12
N GLU A 557 16.51 35.36 0.00
CA GLU A 557 16.69 34.72 1.30
C GLU A 557 15.70 35.32 2.32
N VAL A 558 14.94 34.44 3.00
CA VAL A 558 13.97 34.87 3.99
C VAL A 558 14.08 33.96 5.24
N PRO A 559 14.29 34.57 6.43
CA PRO A 559 14.21 33.82 7.69
C PRO A 559 12.88 33.09 7.82
N VAL A 560 12.92 31.84 8.32
CA VAL A 560 11.72 31.01 8.48
C VAL A 560 10.68 31.71 9.37
N ALA A 561 11.13 32.45 10.38
CA ALA A 561 10.27 33.22 11.27
C ALA A 561 9.51 34.37 10.54
N GLU A 562 10.06 34.88 9.43
CA GLU A 562 9.51 35.99 8.66
C GLU A 562 8.72 35.54 7.42
N LEU A 563 8.62 34.23 7.17
CA LEU A 563 7.86 33.72 6.03
C LEU A 563 6.39 34.15 6.12
N THR A 564 5.85 34.56 4.98
CA THR A 564 4.42 34.90 4.82
C THR A 564 3.85 34.17 3.61
N ASP A 565 2.53 34.03 3.55
CA ASP A 565 1.84 33.39 2.42
C ASP A 565 1.98 34.20 1.11
N ASP A 566 2.24 35.51 1.19
CA ASP A 566 2.50 36.39 0.03
C ASP A 566 3.99 36.45 -0.35
N GLY A 567 4.84 35.71 0.36
CA GLY A 567 6.28 35.69 0.17
C GLY A 567 6.74 34.75 -0.98
N PRO A 568 8.00 34.35 -0.96
CA PRO A 568 8.61 33.54 -2.03
C PRO A 568 7.98 32.14 -2.15
N LEU A 569 7.24 31.68 -1.12
CA LEU A 569 6.55 30.41 -1.12
C LEU A 569 5.10 30.50 -1.65
N ALA A 570 4.60 31.67 -2.00
CA ALA A 570 3.24 31.89 -2.49
C ALA A 570 2.85 30.98 -3.68
N VAL A 571 3.82 30.70 -4.55
CA VAL A 571 3.64 29.82 -5.72
C VAL A 571 3.22 28.40 -5.33
N PHE A 572 3.60 27.93 -4.14
CA PHE A 572 3.28 26.57 -3.65
C PHE A 572 1.91 26.47 -2.97
N GLY A 573 1.19 27.57 -2.88
CA GLY A 573 -0.15 27.64 -2.34
C GLY A 573 -0.23 28.16 -0.89
N PRO A 574 -1.44 28.45 -0.41
CA PRO A 574 -1.65 28.99 0.92
C PRO A 574 -1.19 28.00 2.00
N GLY A 575 -0.59 28.54 3.09
CA GLY A 575 -0.07 27.75 4.21
C GLY A 575 1.28 27.05 3.93
N ALA A 576 1.91 27.30 2.79
CA ALA A 576 3.25 26.79 2.51
C ALA A 576 4.27 27.28 3.55
N ALA A 577 4.17 28.55 3.98
CA ALA A 577 4.99 29.11 5.04
C ALA A 577 4.85 28.35 6.38
N ASP A 578 3.64 28.03 6.79
CA ASP A 578 3.38 27.29 8.02
C ASP A 578 3.87 25.84 7.95
N ALA A 579 3.70 25.19 6.80
CA ALA A 579 4.20 23.85 6.56
C ALA A 579 5.74 23.78 6.68
N VAL A 580 6.44 24.78 6.14
CA VAL A 580 7.90 24.89 6.25
C VAL A 580 8.32 25.14 7.69
N ARG A 581 7.65 26.08 8.41
CA ARG A 581 7.93 26.34 9.83
C ARG A 581 7.77 25.11 10.70
N ARG A 582 6.66 24.37 10.48
CA ARG A 582 6.40 23.14 11.21
C ARG A 582 7.52 22.12 11.00
N THR A 583 7.89 21.89 9.76
CA THR A 583 8.93 20.90 9.44
C THR A 583 10.31 21.34 9.93
N ASP A 584 10.63 22.63 9.88
CA ASP A 584 11.90 23.17 10.40
C ASP A 584 12.10 22.88 11.90
N GLY A 585 10.99 22.81 12.66
CA GLY A 585 11.00 22.45 14.08
C GLY A 585 11.24 20.97 14.37
N PHE A 586 11.32 20.09 13.39
CA PHE A 586 11.52 18.67 13.64
C PHE A 586 12.99 18.37 14.03
N PRO A 587 13.21 17.44 14.98
CA PRO A 587 14.56 17.05 15.39
C PRO A 587 15.44 16.49 14.27
N HIS A 588 14.84 15.75 13.33
CA HIS A 588 15.59 15.02 12.29
C HIS A 588 15.45 15.62 10.88
N VAL A 589 15.33 16.94 10.81
CA VAL A 589 15.41 17.68 9.52
C VAL A 589 16.80 17.53 8.92
N ALA A 590 16.88 17.29 7.63
CA ALA A 590 18.15 17.22 6.90
C ALA A 590 18.93 18.55 6.94
N ASP A 591 20.23 18.54 6.63
CA ASP A 591 21.04 19.75 6.56
C ASP A 591 20.50 20.73 5.52
N ILE A 592 20.04 20.19 4.36
CA ILE A 592 19.34 20.96 3.33
C ILE A 592 18.10 20.16 2.91
N MET A 593 16.93 20.78 2.98
CA MET A 593 15.73 20.26 2.34
C MET A 593 15.51 21.02 1.03
N VAL A 594 15.11 20.28 0.00
CA VAL A 594 15.00 20.78 -1.37
C VAL A 594 13.61 20.49 -1.89
N ASN A 595 12.77 21.51 -2.11
CA ASN A 595 11.50 21.33 -2.80
C ASN A 595 11.68 21.62 -4.29
N SER A 596 11.20 20.74 -5.17
CA SER A 596 11.26 21.01 -6.62
C SER A 596 10.37 22.19 -7.00
N MET A 597 10.61 22.77 -8.18
CA MET A 597 9.76 23.84 -8.71
C MET A 597 8.36 23.29 -9.02
N TYR A 598 7.36 24.07 -8.69
CA TYR A 598 5.98 23.91 -9.10
C TYR A 598 5.60 24.96 -10.15
N ASP A 599 5.02 24.53 -11.26
CA ASP A 599 4.46 25.42 -12.28
C ASP A 599 2.95 25.52 -12.13
N PRO A 600 2.41 26.62 -11.63
CA PRO A 600 0.96 26.78 -11.45
C PRO A 600 0.17 26.84 -12.76
N ALA A 601 0.82 27.16 -13.89
CA ALA A 601 0.14 27.22 -15.18
C ALA A 601 -0.20 25.85 -15.74
N THR A 602 0.64 24.85 -15.44
CA THR A 602 0.48 23.47 -15.89
C THR A 602 0.11 22.50 -14.76
N GLY A 603 0.26 22.92 -13.51
CA GLY A 603 0.05 22.08 -12.33
C GLY A 603 1.16 21.03 -12.13
N THR A 604 2.32 21.21 -12.79
CA THR A 604 3.39 20.21 -12.80
C THR A 604 4.47 20.46 -11.76
N VAL A 605 5.07 19.35 -11.30
CA VAL A 605 6.28 19.31 -10.47
C VAL A 605 7.34 18.42 -11.13
N HIS A 606 8.60 18.50 -10.70
CA HIS A 606 9.64 17.59 -11.16
C HIS A 606 10.06 16.64 -10.04
N ALA A 607 9.70 15.35 -10.18
CA ALA A 607 10.12 14.34 -9.23
C ALA A 607 11.64 14.10 -9.29
N PHE A 608 12.28 14.01 -8.13
CA PHE A 608 13.67 13.59 -8.01
C PHE A 608 13.86 12.07 -8.14
N GLU A 609 12.74 11.35 -8.24
CA GLU A 609 12.65 9.92 -8.48
C GLU A 609 12.05 9.60 -9.86
N GLU A 610 12.08 8.34 -10.30
CA GLU A 610 11.48 7.91 -11.57
C GLU A 610 9.95 7.84 -11.48
N GLN A 611 9.29 8.97 -11.30
CA GLN A 611 7.83 9.11 -11.16
C GLN A 611 7.32 10.22 -12.07
N ILE A 612 6.17 10.02 -12.71
CA ILE A 612 5.47 11.03 -13.54
C ILE A 612 4.15 11.49 -12.89
N GLY A 613 3.65 10.78 -11.89
CA GLY A 613 2.78 11.26 -10.84
C GLY A 613 3.59 11.29 -9.57
N SER A 614 3.66 12.42 -8.89
CA SER A 614 4.57 12.62 -7.75
C SER A 614 3.89 13.33 -6.61
N HIS A 615 4.32 13.00 -5.41
CA HIS A 615 3.96 13.64 -4.16
C HIS A 615 5.16 13.66 -3.21
N GLY A 616 5.06 14.36 -2.10
CA GLY A 616 6.10 14.40 -1.06
C GLY A 616 6.62 15.79 -0.74
N GLY A 617 6.43 16.75 -1.64
CA GLY A 617 6.77 18.15 -1.45
C GLY A 617 5.54 19.06 -1.47
N LEU A 618 5.79 20.37 -1.51
CA LEU A 618 4.76 21.37 -1.69
C LEU A 618 4.48 21.64 -3.18
N GLY A 619 3.27 22.14 -3.43
CA GLY A 619 2.81 22.62 -4.73
C GLY A 619 1.93 21.64 -5.48
N GLY A 620 0.80 22.13 -5.98
CA GLY A 620 -0.13 21.38 -6.80
C GLY A 620 -1.07 20.45 -6.04
N GLU A 621 -1.68 19.53 -6.77
CA GLU A 621 -2.75 18.67 -6.27
C GLU A 621 -2.28 17.64 -5.22
N GLN A 622 -0.97 17.38 -5.12
CA GLN A 622 -0.41 16.47 -4.12
C GLN A 622 -0.73 16.88 -2.68
N ALA A 623 -0.87 18.17 -2.43
CA ALA A 623 -1.16 18.72 -1.12
C ALA A 623 -2.67 18.81 -0.80
N HIS A 624 -3.55 18.39 -1.72
CA HIS A 624 -5.00 18.53 -1.60
C HIS A 624 -5.73 17.18 -1.66
N PRO A 625 -5.59 16.33 -0.65
CA PRO A 625 -6.44 15.16 -0.47
C PRO A 625 -7.88 15.54 -0.13
N PHE A 626 -8.76 14.55 0.00
CA PHE A 626 -10.16 14.75 0.32
C PHE A 626 -10.60 14.00 1.56
N LEU A 627 -11.70 14.46 2.14
CA LEU A 627 -12.49 13.78 3.15
C LEU A 627 -13.95 13.77 2.68
N LEU A 628 -14.56 12.58 2.59
CA LEU A 628 -15.94 12.35 2.17
C LEU A 628 -16.65 11.58 3.29
N TRP A 629 -17.75 12.15 3.79
CA TRP A 629 -18.42 11.64 4.99
C TRP A 629 -19.95 11.70 4.88
N PRO A 630 -20.69 10.80 5.58
CA PRO A 630 -22.16 10.87 5.68
C PRO A 630 -22.65 12.19 6.24
N ARG A 631 -23.72 12.74 5.64
CA ARG A 631 -24.33 14.03 6.06
C ARG A 631 -24.86 14.04 7.49
N GLU A 632 -25.08 12.87 8.07
CA GLU A 632 -25.53 12.71 9.46
C GLU A 632 -24.42 12.99 10.49
N LEU A 633 -23.17 12.90 10.09
CA LEU A 633 -22.03 13.24 10.94
C LEU A 633 -21.84 14.75 11.03
N THR A 634 -21.35 15.21 12.18
CA THR A 634 -20.97 16.63 12.34
C THR A 634 -19.95 17.01 11.30
N GLY A 635 -20.20 18.12 10.58
CA GLY A 635 -19.26 18.62 9.58
C GLY A 635 -17.89 18.94 10.19
N PRO A 636 -16.79 18.63 9.49
CA PRO A 636 -15.46 19.02 9.94
C PRO A 636 -15.31 20.54 9.92
N PRO A 637 -14.23 21.10 10.51
CA PRO A 637 -13.86 22.51 10.35
C PRO A 637 -13.82 22.94 8.88
N ALA A 638 -14.06 24.21 8.59
CA ALA A 638 -14.07 24.75 7.23
C ALA A 638 -12.69 24.55 6.53
N GLU A 639 -11.63 24.57 7.29
CA GLU A 639 -10.27 24.29 6.84
C GLU A 639 -9.67 23.20 7.73
N ILE A 640 -9.12 22.17 7.12
CA ILE A 640 -8.39 21.09 7.78
C ILE A 640 -6.96 21.12 7.27
N VAL A 641 -6.00 21.29 8.18
CA VAL A 641 -4.56 21.33 7.86
C VAL A 641 -3.82 20.28 8.67
N GLY A 642 -3.12 19.43 7.96
CA GLY A 642 -2.34 18.34 8.55
C GLY A 642 -3.14 17.12 8.96
N ALA A 643 -2.45 16.01 8.96
CA ALA A 643 -3.00 14.68 9.27
C ALA A 643 -3.53 14.58 10.72
N GLU A 644 -2.93 15.31 11.63
CA GLU A 644 -3.34 15.36 13.05
C GLU A 644 -4.74 15.98 13.23
N GLN A 645 -5.11 16.97 12.39
CA GLN A 645 -6.48 17.51 12.43
C GLN A 645 -7.49 16.52 11.85
N VAL A 646 -7.11 15.79 10.80
CA VAL A 646 -7.94 14.68 10.27
C VAL A 646 -8.19 13.66 11.39
N HIS A 647 -7.16 13.25 12.13
CA HIS A 647 -7.31 12.36 13.29
C HIS A 647 -8.39 12.84 14.27
N ARG A 648 -8.33 14.12 14.65
CA ARG A 648 -9.32 14.71 15.59
C ARG A 648 -10.75 14.65 15.04
N VAL A 649 -10.92 14.91 13.74
CA VAL A 649 -12.21 14.79 13.06
C VAL A 649 -12.73 13.36 13.10
N LEU A 650 -11.91 12.38 12.68
CA LEU A 650 -12.30 10.96 12.66
C LEU A 650 -12.61 10.44 14.07
N ARG A 651 -11.83 10.85 15.06
CA ARG A 651 -12.06 10.52 16.47
C ARG A 651 -13.36 11.14 16.99
N GLY A 652 -13.66 12.37 16.60
CA GLY A 652 -14.95 13.02 16.90
C GLY A 652 -16.11 12.19 16.37
N TRP A 653 -16.05 11.71 15.15
CA TRP A 653 -17.08 10.87 14.55
C TRP A 653 -17.22 9.50 15.21
N LEU A 654 -16.10 8.88 15.64
CA LEU A 654 -16.17 7.66 16.44
C LEU A 654 -16.86 7.92 17.78
N ARG A 655 -16.60 9.07 18.41
CA ARG A 655 -17.26 9.46 19.66
C ARG A 655 -18.76 9.73 19.48
N GLU A 656 -19.19 10.29 18.37
CA GLU A 656 -20.61 10.45 18.03
C GLU A 656 -21.33 9.08 17.94
N ALA A 657 -20.61 8.04 17.51
CA ALA A 657 -21.14 6.69 17.39
C ALA A 657 -21.11 5.91 18.71
N GLU A 658 -19.96 5.90 19.38
CA GLU A 658 -19.66 5.02 20.52
C GLU A 658 -19.76 5.72 21.88
N GLY A 659 -19.92 7.05 21.89
CA GLY A 659 -20.08 7.84 23.12
C GLY A 659 -18.76 8.18 23.82
N PRO A 660 -18.80 8.54 25.12
CA PRO A 660 -17.68 9.13 25.85
C PRO A 660 -16.50 8.17 26.11
N GLN A 661 -16.64 6.90 25.82
CA GLN A 661 -15.54 5.93 25.89
C GLN A 661 -14.44 6.18 24.82
N VAL A 662 -14.74 6.98 23.80
CA VAL A 662 -13.75 7.48 22.86
C VAL A 662 -13.28 8.85 23.36
N PRO A 663 -12.05 9.01 23.88
CA PRO A 663 -11.57 10.29 24.38
C PRO A 663 -11.37 11.29 23.23
N LEU A 664 -11.72 12.57 23.45
CA LEU A 664 -11.47 13.64 22.47
C LEU A 664 -10.06 14.21 22.59
N GLU A 665 -9.55 14.28 23.81
CA GLU A 665 -8.23 14.80 24.09
C GLU A 665 -7.27 13.65 24.35
N ILE A 666 -6.07 13.81 23.86
CA ILE A 666 -4.95 12.91 24.13
C ILE A 666 -4.50 13.27 25.55
N SER A 667 -4.72 12.36 26.50
CA SER A 667 -4.24 12.53 27.85
C SER A 667 -2.71 12.47 27.86
N PRO A 668 -2.02 13.29 28.65
CA PRO A 668 -0.58 13.14 28.84
C PRO A 668 -0.25 11.76 29.42
N PRO A 669 0.94 11.22 29.16
CA PRO A 669 1.28 9.82 29.42
C PRO A 669 1.12 9.49 30.91
N GLY A 670 0.08 8.73 31.23
CA GLY A 670 -0.19 8.13 32.53
C GLY A 670 -0.30 6.62 32.37
N GLY A 671 0.74 5.92 32.65
CA GLY A 671 0.75 4.51 33.06
C GLY A 671 0.53 3.40 32.04
N ASP A 672 -0.28 3.58 30.99
CA ASP A 672 -0.70 2.48 30.11
C ASP A 672 -0.16 2.54 28.66
N ALA A 673 0.74 3.47 28.37
CA ALA A 673 1.34 3.61 27.02
C ALA A 673 2.11 2.34 26.59
N GLU A 674 2.68 1.60 27.53
CA GLU A 674 3.39 0.34 27.24
C GLU A 674 2.51 -0.75 26.65
N ALA A 675 1.20 -0.74 26.90
CA ALA A 675 0.27 -1.74 26.36
C ALA A 675 0.11 -1.62 24.83
N PHE A 676 0.35 -0.43 24.27
CA PHE A 676 0.20 -0.11 22.85
C PHE A 676 1.53 -0.12 22.10
N LEU A 677 2.64 -0.16 22.81
CA LEU A 677 3.97 -0.26 22.21
C LEU A 677 4.24 -1.69 21.71
N PRO A 678 5.03 -1.84 20.66
CA PRO A 678 5.59 -3.14 20.30
C PRO A 678 6.43 -3.67 21.48
N VAL A 679 6.12 -4.87 21.95
CA VAL A 679 6.90 -5.51 23.03
C VAL A 679 8.31 -5.76 22.53
N ASP A 680 9.29 -5.16 23.17
CA ASP A 680 10.71 -5.38 22.91
C ASP A 680 11.07 -6.83 23.26
N ASP A 681 11.49 -7.63 22.28
CA ASP A 681 11.87 -9.04 22.47
C ASP A 681 13.17 -9.24 23.28
N GLN A 682 13.87 -8.17 23.66
CA GLN A 682 15.11 -8.26 24.41
C GLN A 682 14.93 -8.64 25.89
N ALA A 683 13.74 -8.49 26.45
CA ALA A 683 13.47 -8.81 27.86
C ALA A 683 13.22 -10.31 28.13
N VAL A 684 13.24 -11.18 27.13
CA VAL A 684 12.94 -12.61 27.28
C VAL A 684 14.18 -13.49 27.35
N GLN A 685 15.38 -12.97 27.07
CA GLN A 685 16.60 -13.77 27.10
C GLN A 685 17.27 -13.90 28.51
N ASP A 686 16.84 -13.10 29.49
CA ASP A 686 17.47 -13.12 30.83
C ASP A 686 16.78 -14.04 31.87
N LYS A 687 15.85 -14.91 31.46
CA LYS A 687 15.13 -15.86 32.34
C LYS A 687 15.27 -17.33 31.94
N SER A 688 16.37 -17.70 31.27
CA SER A 688 16.76 -19.10 31.09
C SER A 688 18.26 -19.26 31.38
N GLY A 689 18.59 -19.08 32.65
CA GLY A 689 19.84 -19.50 33.27
C GLY A 689 19.53 -20.54 34.34
#